data_df8f848c89e238fd3b63d9a0e1a4927a
#
_entry.id   df8f848c89e238fd3b63d9a0e1a4927a
#
_cell.length_a   1.000
_cell.length_b   1.000
_cell.length_c   1.000
_cell.angle_alpha   90.00
_cell.angle_beta   90.00
_cell.angle_gamma   90.00
#
_symmetry.space_group_name_H-M   'P 1'
#
loop_
_entity.id
_entity.type
_entity.pdbx_description
1 polymer ?
#
loop_
_entity_poly.entity_id
_entity_poly.type
_entity_poly.pdbx_seq_one_letter_code
_entity_poly.pdbx_strand_id
1 'polypeptide(L)'
;MARDLKFTRNIGIAAHIDAGKTTTTERVLYYTGVSHKIGEVHDGAATMDWMEQEQERGITITSAATTCTWDFPIENGQKTPDTKGYHFNIIDTPGHVDFTVEVNRSLRVLDGLVFLFSAVDGVEPQSETNWRLADNYKVPRIGFVNKMDRQGSDFLGVCQQVKDMLKSNAVPIVLNIGDEDEFKGIIDLVKNRAIVCHDQTQGATFDIIEIPEELKEEARKYRALLIEEVASYDENLLEKFMEDEDSITEEEVHSALRAAVMDMAIIPMICGSAFKNKGVQFLLDAVCRYLPSPLDKDAIVGTDPDTEKEISRKPDVSEPFSALAFKIATDPFVGRLAFFRAYSGRLDAGSYVLNNRSGKKERISRIYQMHANKQNAIDYIEAGDIGAAVGFKSIKTGDTLSAEKHPIILESMDFPDPVIGIAVEPKTKADVDKLGIGLAKLAEEDPTFTVRSDEASGQTIISGMGELHLDVIVDRLKREFKVEVNQGQPQVEYKEAITAEADHREVYKKQSGGRGKFADIVFTIGPADEGVQGLQFNSVIKGGNVPREFVPSVEKGFKEAMKNGPLAGYEMDSMKVTLKDGSFHAVDSDALSFELAAKMGYKASAKSAKAKIMEPLMKLEVLTPEENMGDIVGDLNRRRGQVNDMSDRAGSKVVKALVPLSEMFGYVTALRTMSSGRATSTMEFSHYAETPSNVSEEVIAKSKG
;
A
#
# COMPACT_ATOMS: atom_id res chain seq x y z
N MET A 1 -32.29 -0.11 11.37
CA MET A 1 -32.40 -1.36 10.57
C MET A 1 -30.96 -1.79 10.26
N ALA A 2 -30.67 -3.08 10.34
CA ALA A 2 -29.37 -3.59 9.89
C ALA A 2 -29.16 -3.20 8.43
N ARG A 3 -27.93 -2.80 8.08
CA ARG A 3 -27.59 -2.40 6.72
C ARG A 3 -27.55 -3.63 5.82
N ASP A 4 -28.10 -3.55 4.62
CA ASP A 4 -28.00 -4.63 3.65
C ASP A 4 -26.63 -4.55 2.96
N LEU A 5 -25.75 -5.51 3.26
CA LEU A 5 -24.37 -5.57 2.74
C LEU A 5 -24.31 -5.69 1.21
N LYS A 6 -25.38 -6.17 0.57
CA LYS A 6 -25.48 -6.22 -0.91
C LYS A 6 -25.31 -4.85 -1.56
N PHE A 7 -25.75 -3.78 -0.86
CA PHE A 7 -25.67 -2.41 -1.31
C PHE A 7 -24.52 -1.63 -0.65
N THR A 8 -23.53 -2.31 -0.09
CA THR A 8 -22.29 -1.70 0.44
C THR A 8 -21.16 -1.87 -0.56
N ARG A 9 -20.32 -0.84 -0.69
CA ARG A 9 -19.10 -0.85 -1.51
C ARG A 9 -17.93 -0.28 -0.72
N ASN A 10 -16.94 -1.11 -0.44
CA ASN A 10 -15.68 -0.70 0.16
C ASN A 10 -14.66 -0.52 -0.95
N ILE A 11 -14.47 0.71 -1.39
CA ILE A 11 -13.67 1.01 -2.57
C ILE A 11 -12.48 1.91 -2.25
N GLY A 12 -11.39 1.68 -2.98
CA GLY A 12 -10.25 2.58 -3.02
C GLY A 12 -10.28 3.44 -4.28
N ILE A 13 -9.66 4.60 -4.20
CA ILE A 13 -9.34 5.42 -5.37
C ILE A 13 -7.82 5.51 -5.42
N ALA A 14 -7.22 4.91 -6.46
CA ALA A 14 -5.78 4.92 -6.69
C ALA A 14 -5.45 5.61 -8.01
N ALA A 15 -4.31 6.25 -8.06
CA ALA A 15 -3.84 6.97 -9.24
C ALA A 15 -2.33 7.21 -9.15
N HIS A 16 -1.70 7.55 -10.27
CA HIS A 16 -0.40 8.22 -10.23
C HIS A 16 -0.54 9.69 -9.81
N ILE A 17 0.58 10.34 -9.54
CA ILE A 17 0.62 11.78 -9.22
C ILE A 17 0.00 12.56 -10.38
N ASP A 18 -0.76 13.59 -10.06
CA ASP A 18 -1.43 14.47 -11.04
C ASP A 18 -2.49 13.83 -11.96
N ALA A 19 -2.86 12.56 -11.82
CA ALA A 19 -3.99 11.98 -12.59
C ALA A 19 -5.35 12.62 -12.25
N GLY A 20 -5.41 13.48 -11.24
CA GLY A 20 -6.62 14.14 -10.80
C GLY A 20 -7.42 13.35 -9.77
N LYS A 21 -6.74 12.56 -8.95
CA LYS A 21 -7.34 11.74 -7.89
C LYS A 21 -8.18 12.58 -6.93
N THR A 22 -7.58 13.57 -6.28
CA THR A 22 -8.26 14.45 -5.32
C THR A 22 -9.45 15.16 -5.96
N THR A 23 -9.30 15.67 -7.18
CA THR A 23 -10.41 16.30 -7.93
C THR A 23 -11.55 15.30 -8.14
N THR A 24 -11.26 14.07 -8.54
CA THR A 24 -12.29 13.04 -8.76
C THR A 24 -12.99 12.69 -7.46
N THR A 25 -12.25 12.51 -6.36
CA THR A 25 -12.81 12.21 -5.04
C THR A 25 -13.71 13.35 -4.55
N GLU A 26 -13.28 14.61 -4.69
CA GLU A 26 -14.12 15.78 -4.34
C GLU A 26 -15.42 15.85 -5.17
N ARG A 27 -15.39 15.44 -6.46
CA ARG A 27 -16.60 15.36 -7.28
C ARG A 27 -17.54 14.24 -6.82
N VAL A 28 -16.97 13.09 -6.43
CA VAL A 28 -17.76 12.02 -5.81
C VAL A 28 -18.45 12.52 -4.55
N LEU A 29 -17.76 13.23 -3.66
CA LEU A 29 -18.33 13.79 -2.44
C LEU A 29 -19.41 14.84 -2.72
N TYR A 30 -19.22 15.64 -3.77
CA TYR A 30 -20.21 16.62 -4.20
C TYR A 30 -21.49 15.98 -4.72
N TYR A 31 -21.40 15.02 -5.64
CA TYR A 31 -22.55 14.33 -6.21
C TYR A 31 -23.31 13.47 -5.20
N THR A 32 -22.62 12.94 -4.20
CA THR A 32 -23.24 12.18 -3.11
C THR A 32 -23.79 13.06 -1.97
N GLY A 33 -23.67 14.40 -2.11
CA GLY A 33 -24.21 15.36 -1.14
C GLY A 33 -23.45 15.47 0.19
N VAL A 34 -22.27 14.87 0.30
CA VAL A 34 -21.40 15.00 1.49
C VAL A 34 -20.74 16.37 1.52
N SER A 35 -20.36 16.91 0.38
CA SER A 35 -19.87 18.29 0.24
C SER A 35 -20.93 19.17 -0.47
N HIS A 36 -21.15 20.37 0.07
CA HIS A 36 -22.08 21.35 -0.53
C HIS A 36 -21.38 22.32 -1.50
N LYS A 37 -20.06 22.27 -1.55
CA LYS A 37 -19.21 23.06 -2.46
C LYS A 37 -18.28 22.14 -3.22
N ILE A 38 -18.05 22.47 -4.47
CA ILE A 38 -17.01 21.83 -5.26
C ILE A 38 -15.66 22.34 -4.69
N GLY A 39 -14.91 21.46 -3.99
CA GLY A 39 -13.56 21.76 -3.53
C GLY A 39 -12.61 21.83 -4.72
N GLU A 40 -11.92 22.96 -4.90
CA GLU A 40 -10.86 23.09 -5.87
C GLU A 40 -9.51 22.83 -5.18
N VAL A 41 -8.71 21.92 -5.72
CA VAL A 41 -7.41 21.55 -5.15
C VAL A 41 -6.47 22.75 -5.13
N HIS A 42 -6.51 23.58 -6.17
CA HIS A 42 -5.69 24.79 -6.29
C HIS A 42 -6.01 25.89 -5.26
N ASP A 43 -7.21 25.86 -4.70
CA ASP A 43 -7.64 26.84 -3.69
C ASP A 43 -7.45 26.34 -2.25
N GLY A 44 -6.85 25.14 -2.07
CA GLY A 44 -6.66 24.51 -0.76
C GLY A 44 -7.97 24.13 -0.06
N ALA A 45 -9.06 23.97 -0.82
CA ALA A 45 -10.40 23.72 -0.31
C ALA A 45 -10.82 22.23 -0.37
N ALA A 46 -9.89 21.32 -0.69
CA ALA A 46 -10.16 19.90 -0.79
C ALA A 46 -10.45 19.29 0.61
N THR A 47 -11.53 18.50 0.71
CA THR A 47 -11.96 17.89 1.97
C THR A 47 -11.11 16.69 2.34
N MET A 48 -10.66 15.92 1.35
CA MET A 48 -9.91 14.69 1.57
C MET A 48 -8.43 14.94 1.85
N ASP A 49 -7.80 15.90 1.19
CA ASP A 49 -6.44 16.36 1.49
C ASP A 49 -6.51 17.39 2.65
N TRP A 50 -6.73 16.89 3.86
CA TRP A 50 -7.00 17.73 5.02
C TRP A 50 -5.74 18.24 5.74
N MET A 51 -4.58 17.62 5.47
CA MET A 51 -3.31 18.11 6.02
C MET A 51 -2.83 19.35 5.27
N GLU A 52 -2.34 20.34 6.00
CA GLU A 52 -1.75 21.54 5.39
C GLU A 52 -0.65 21.19 4.36
N GLN A 53 0.14 20.15 4.66
CA GLN A 53 1.21 19.69 3.78
C GLN A 53 0.68 19.08 2.47
N GLU A 54 -0.45 18.35 2.50
CA GLU A 54 -1.11 17.83 1.31
C GLU A 54 -1.58 18.97 0.41
N GLN A 55 -2.21 19.99 1.02
CA GLN A 55 -2.69 21.18 0.32
C GLN A 55 -1.57 22.03 -0.27
N GLU A 56 -0.48 22.26 0.49
CA GLU A 56 0.67 23.04 0.05
C GLU A 56 1.45 22.33 -1.08
N ARG A 57 1.57 21.02 -1.02
CA ARG A 57 2.34 20.21 -2.00
C ARG A 57 1.48 19.73 -3.18
N GLY A 58 0.16 19.78 -3.05
CA GLY A 58 -0.78 19.25 -4.05
C GLY A 58 -0.76 17.73 -4.20
N ILE A 59 -0.31 16.99 -3.18
CA ILE A 59 -0.22 15.53 -3.19
C ILE A 59 -0.90 14.94 -1.95
N THR A 60 -1.58 13.81 -2.09
CA THR A 60 -2.08 13.04 -0.95
C THR A 60 -0.92 12.29 -0.30
N ILE A 61 -0.75 12.45 1.00
CA ILE A 61 0.31 11.85 1.81
C ILE A 61 -0.26 10.68 2.61
N THR A 62 -1.41 10.88 3.28
CA THR A 62 -2.05 9.88 4.11
C THR A 62 -3.37 9.43 3.49
N SER A 63 -3.68 8.13 3.60
CA SER A 63 -5.00 7.65 3.18
C SER A 63 -6.09 8.23 4.06
N ALA A 64 -7.13 8.78 3.45
CA ALA A 64 -8.31 9.29 4.12
C ALA A 64 -9.51 8.38 3.85
N ALA A 65 -10.33 8.12 4.87
CA ALA A 65 -11.55 7.35 4.73
C ALA A 65 -12.76 8.26 4.81
N THR A 66 -13.72 8.07 3.92
CA THR A 66 -15.00 8.78 3.95
C THR A 66 -16.14 7.85 3.58
N THR A 67 -17.33 8.19 4.05
CA THR A 67 -18.56 7.46 3.75
C THR A 67 -19.54 8.36 3.01
N CYS A 68 -20.19 7.80 2.00
CA CYS A 68 -21.25 8.51 1.27
C CYS A 68 -22.32 7.52 0.79
N THR A 69 -23.40 8.04 0.23
CA THR A 69 -24.51 7.22 -0.29
C THR A 69 -24.83 7.65 -1.70
N TRP A 70 -25.00 6.68 -2.59
CA TRP A 70 -25.41 6.89 -3.98
C TRP A 70 -26.67 6.11 -4.28
N ASP A 71 -27.67 6.77 -4.87
CA ASP A 71 -28.92 6.12 -5.30
C ASP A 71 -28.74 5.52 -6.69
N PHE A 72 -29.02 4.22 -6.82
CA PHE A 72 -28.87 3.49 -8.08
C PHE A 72 -29.85 2.32 -8.19
N PRO A 73 -30.43 1.98 -9.36
CA PRO A 73 -30.35 2.74 -10.61
C PRO A 73 -31.20 4.01 -10.61
N ILE A 74 -30.79 4.99 -11.40
CA ILE A 74 -31.60 6.19 -11.69
C ILE A 74 -31.87 6.21 -13.20
N GLU A 75 -33.12 6.38 -13.60
CA GLU A 75 -33.53 6.48 -15.00
C GLU A 75 -34.02 7.90 -15.30
N ASN A 76 -33.47 8.52 -16.35
CA ASN A 76 -33.81 9.88 -16.76
C ASN A 76 -33.82 10.91 -15.62
N GLY A 77 -32.87 10.78 -14.69
CA GLY A 77 -32.75 11.65 -13.51
C GLY A 77 -33.78 11.41 -12.42
N GLN A 78 -34.60 10.35 -12.50
CA GLN A 78 -35.62 10.01 -11.53
C GLN A 78 -35.39 8.64 -10.88
N LYS A 79 -35.73 8.53 -9.60
CA LYS A 79 -35.71 7.25 -8.88
C LYS A 79 -36.82 6.33 -9.42
N THR A 80 -36.44 5.06 -9.62
CA THR A 80 -37.37 3.98 -10.00
C THR A 80 -37.76 3.16 -8.75
N PRO A 81 -38.75 2.27 -8.83
CA PRO A 81 -39.07 1.35 -7.72
C PRO A 81 -37.88 0.46 -7.30
N ASP A 82 -36.96 0.21 -8.22
CA ASP A 82 -35.76 -0.62 -8.02
C ASP A 82 -34.57 0.17 -7.46
N THR A 83 -34.67 1.50 -7.37
CA THR A 83 -33.62 2.35 -6.82
C THR A 83 -33.33 1.98 -5.37
N LYS A 84 -32.06 1.72 -5.07
CA LYS A 84 -31.53 1.48 -3.73
C LYS A 84 -30.44 2.49 -3.40
N GLY A 85 -30.35 2.87 -2.14
CA GLY A 85 -29.24 3.66 -1.63
C GLY A 85 -28.02 2.75 -1.42
N TYR A 86 -27.01 2.89 -2.26
CA TYR A 86 -25.74 2.22 -2.09
C TYR A 86 -24.88 3.00 -1.09
N HIS A 87 -24.31 2.29 -0.13
CA HIS A 87 -23.40 2.86 0.86
C HIS A 87 -21.97 2.64 0.44
N PHE A 88 -21.21 3.72 0.27
CA PHE A 88 -19.81 3.67 -0.11
C PHE A 88 -18.93 4.01 1.10
N ASN A 89 -17.96 3.15 1.38
CA ASN A 89 -16.79 3.47 2.17
C ASN A 89 -15.64 3.67 1.18
N ILE A 90 -15.17 4.91 1.06
CA ILE A 90 -14.12 5.29 0.11
C ILE A 90 -12.84 5.50 0.89
N ILE A 91 -11.76 4.84 0.48
CA ILE A 91 -10.40 5.10 0.97
C ILE A 91 -9.62 5.76 -0.16
N ASP A 92 -9.26 7.02 0.04
CA ASP A 92 -8.39 7.75 -0.85
C ASP A 92 -6.93 7.39 -0.56
N THR A 93 -6.18 6.90 -1.57
CA THR A 93 -4.81 6.41 -1.38
C THR A 93 -3.78 7.38 -1.94
N PRO A 94 -2.58 7.52 -1.34
CA PRO A 94 -1.50 8.30 -1.91
C PRO A 94 -1.08 7.79 -3.29
N GLY A 95 -0.59 8.72 -4.14
CA GLY A 95 -0.04 8.37 -5.44
C GLY A 95 1.49 8.28 -5.46
N HIS A 96 2.19 8.78 -4.45
CA HIS A 96 3.65 8.86 -4.43
C HIS A 96 4.30 7.57 -3.90
N VAL A 97 5.43 7.17 -4.51
CA VAL A 97 6.13 5.91 -4.17
C VAL A 97 6.61 5.83 -2.72
N ASP A 98 7.01 6.95 -2.12
CA ASP A 98 7.45 6.99 -0.72
C ASP A 98 6.33 6.62 0.26
N PHE A 99 5.07 6.69 -0.18
CA PHE A 99 3.87 6.35 0.59
C PHE A 99 3.18 5.07 0.11
N THR A 100 3.89 4.21 -0.61
CA THR A 100 3.35 2.93 -1.11
C THR A 100 2.81 2.03 0.01
N VAL A 101 3.33 2.16 1.23
CA VAL A 101 2.80 1.46 2.41
C VAL A 101 1.36 1.84 2.74
N GLU A 102 0.98 3.11 2.53
CA GLU A 102 -0.40 3.56 2.69
C GLU A 102 -1.34 2.90 1.67
N VAL A 103 -0.86 2.75 0.43
CA VAL A 103 -1.59 2.04 -0.64
C VAL A 103 -1.75 0.57 -0.27
N ASN A 104 -0.65 -0.08 0.14
CA ASN A 104 -0.62 -1.50 0.49
C ASN A 104 -1.62 -1.83 1.60
N ARG A 105 -1.59 -1.08 2.72
CA ARG A 105 -2.51 -1.31 3.83
C ARG A 105 -3.98 -0.98 3.50
N SER A 106 -4.21 -0.03 2.61
CA SER A 106 -5.56 0.28 2.13
C SER A 106 -6.11 -0.85 1.25
N LEU A 107 -5.33 -1.33 0.27
CA LEU A 107 -5.73 -2.42 -0.63
C LEU A 107 -6.10 -3.70 0.12
N ARG A 108 -5.46 -3.98 1.26
CA ARG A 108 -5.75 -5.17 2.09
C ARG A 108 -7.17 -5.19 2.63
N VAL A 109 -7.81 -4.03 2.78
CA VAL A 109 -9.14 -3.90 3.39
C VAL A 109 -10.22 -3.46 2.40
N LEU A 110 -9.90 -3.32 1.13
CA LEU A 110 -10.84 -2.95 0.07
C LEU A 110 -11.46 -4.16 -0.60
N ASP A 111 -12.69 -4.00 -1.08
CA ASP A 111 -13.36 -4.99 -1.92
C ASP A 111 -13.17 -4.69 -3.40
N GLY A 112 -13.11 -3.42 -3.79
CA GLY A 112 -12.94 -2.97 -5.15
C GLY A 112 -12.07 -1.72 -5.26
N LEU A 113 -11.63 -1.40 -6.47
CA LEU A 113 -10.74 -0.27 -6.74
C LEU A 113 -11.21 0.51 -7.96
N VAL A 114 -11.20 1.84 -7.85
CA VAL A 114 -11.25 2.74 -8.99
C VAL A 114 -9.82 3.20 -9.26
N PHE A 115 -9.30 2.87 -10.44
CA PHE A 115 -7.95 3.25 -10.83
C PHE A 115 -8.01 4.36 -11.88
N LEU A 116 -7.44 5.52 -11.53
CA LEU A 116 -7.43 6.69 -12.41
C LEU A 116 -6.17 6.73 -13.26
N PHE A 117 -6.36 7.00 -14.54
CA PHE A 117 -5.31 7.32 -15.49
C PHE A 117 -5.51 8.75 -16.02
N SER A 118 -4.45 9.39 -16.43
CA SER A 118 -4.53 10.63 -17.20
C SER A 118 -4.71 10.32 -18.68
N ALA A 119 -5.64 10.97 -19.36
CA ALA A 119 -5.84 10.81 -20.79
C ALA A 119 -4.64 11.29 -21.63
N VAL A 120 -3.79 12.13 -21.05
CA VAL A 120 -2.60 12.69 -21.70
C VAL A 120 -1.35 11.88 -21.36
N ASP A 121 -1.16 11.57 -20.07
CA ASP A 121 0.08 10.94 -19.57
C ASP A 121 0.02 9.40 -19.67
N GLY A 122 -1.19 8.83 -19.69
CA GLY A 122 -1.40 7.39 -19.81
C GLY A 122 -0.98 6.57 -18.58
N VAL A 123 -0.32 5.43 -18.84
CA VAL A 123 0.22 4.54 -17.79
C VAL A 123 1.61 5.00 -17.40
N GLU A 124 1.80 5.37 -16.15
CA GLU A 124 3.08 5.76 -15.56
C GLU A 124 3.65 4.67 -14.63
N PRO A 125 4.94 4.76 -14.23
CA PRO A 125 5.58 3.76 -13.35
C PRO A 125 4.85 3.51 -12.04
N GLN A 126 4.34 4.58 -11.45
CA GLN A 126 3.55 4.49 -10.21
C GLN A 126 2.24 3.74 -10.44
N SER A 127 1.66 3.85 -11.65
CA SER A 127 0.50 3.05 -12.05
C SER A 127 0.85 1.56 -12.04
N GLU A 128 2.01 1.17 -12.58
CA GLU A 128 2.47 -0.23 -12.59
C GLU A 128 2.64 -0.79 -11.17
N THR A 129 3.26 -0.03 -10.28
CA THR A 129 3.48 -0.46 -8.89
C THR A 129 2.17 -0.65 -8.14
N ASN A 130 1.27 0.34 -8.19
CA ASN A 130 -0.02 0.26 -7.52
C ASN A 130 -0.92 -0.82 -8.13
N TRP A 131 -0.83 -1.03 -9.45
CA TRP A 131 -1.57 -2.08 -10.16
C TRP A 131 -1.14 -3.46 -9.70
N ARG A 132 0.18 -3.72 -9.64
CA ARG A 132 0.74 -4.98 -9.14
C ARG A 132 0.35 -5.26 -7.69
N LEU A 133 0.34 -4.23 -6.82
CA LEU A 133 -0.15 -4.39 -5.46
C LEU A 133 -1.63 -4.78 -5.43
N ALA A 134 -2.47 -4.18 -6.29
CA ALA A 134 -3.87 -4.55 -6.40
C ALA A 134 -4.06 -5.99 -6.93
N ASP A 135 -3.16 -6.48 -7.82
CA ASP A 135 -3.14 -7.88 -8.28
C ASP A 135 -2.80 -8.84 -7.13
N ASN A 136 -1.79 -8.50 -6.32
CA ASN A 136 -1.39 -9.32 -5.17
C ASN A 136 -2.55 -9.54 -4.18
N TYR A 137 -3.36 -8.52 -3.95
CA TYR A 137 -4.56 -8.61 -3.09
C TYR A 137 -5.82 -9.06 -3.83
N LYS A 138 -5.74 -9.39 -5.12
CA LYS A 138 -6.88 -9.81 -5.95
C LYS A 138 -8.07 -8.86 -5.84
N VAL A 139 -7.81 -7.55 -6.00
CA VAL A 139 -8.84 -6.51 -5.91
C VAL A 139 -9.42 -6.23 -7.29
N PRO A 140 -10.72 -6.55 -7.53
CA PRO A 140 -11.43 -6.17 -8.74
C PRO A 140 -11.44 -4.66 -8.94
N ARG A 141 -11.35 -4.21 -10.20
CA ARG A 141 -11.16 -2.77 -10.46
C ARG A 141 -11.86 -2.26 -11.71
N ILE A 142 -12.08 -0.96 -11.73
CA ILE A 142 -12.55 -0.18 -12.87
C ILE A 142 -11.49 0.85 -13.21
N GLY A 143 -11.15 1.02 -14.47
CA GLY A 143 -10.28 2.09 -14.95
C GLY A 143 -11.09 3.34 -15.30
N PHE A 144 -10.65 4.49 -14.80
CA PHE A 144 -11.22 5.79 -15.14
C PHE A 144 -10.15 6.70 -15.77
N VAL A 145 -10.29 6.97 -17.06
CA VAL A 145 -9.39 7.84 -17.81
C VAL A 145 -9.87 9.28 -17.68
N ASN A 146 -9.20 10.02 -16.83
CA ASN A 146 -9.52 11.40 -16.47
C ASN A 146 -8.79 12.40 -17.37
N LYS A 147 -9.15 13.66 -17.28
CA LYS A 147 -8.56 14.80 -18.04
C LYS A 147 -8.83 14.75 -19.55
N MET A 148 -9.99 14.23 -19.97
CA MET A 148 -10.41 14.22 -21.37
C MET A 148 -10.56 15.64 -21.96
N ASP A 149 -10.57 16.67 -21.11
CA ASP A 149 -10.60 18.09 -21.47
C ASP A 149 -9.23 18.71 -21.77
N ARG A 150 -8.16 17.95 -21.67
CA ARG A 150 -6.79 18.43 -21.90
C ARG A 150 -6.32 18.14 -23.31
N GLN A 151 -5.49 19.04 -23.84
CA GLN A 151 -4.87 18.88 -25.14
C GLN A 151 -4.02 17.60 -25.19
N GLY A 152 -4.20 16.81 -26.25
CA GLY A 152 -3.52 15.52 -26.43
C GLY A 152 -4.19 14.37 -25.68
N SER A 153 -5.44 14.51 -25.22
CA SER A 153 -6.20 13.43 -24.60
C SER A 153 -6.49 12.28 -25.58
N ASP A 154 -6.19 11.04 -25.16
CA ASP A 154 -6.41 9.82 -25.97
C ASP A 154 -6.92 8.68 -25.07
N PHE A 155 -8.24 8.52 -25.02
CA PHE A 155 -8.88 7.47 -24.21
C PHE A 155 -8.52 6.05 -24.67
N LEU A 156 -8.64 5.80 -25.98
CA LEU A 156 -8.42 4.46 -26.53
C LEU A 156 -6.93 4.08 -26.50
N GLY A 157 -6.04 5.05 -26.69
CA GLY A 157 -4.61 4.85 -26.52
C GLY A 157 -4.23 4.47 -25.09
N VAL A 158 -4.87 5.07 -24.08
CA VAL A 158 -4.67 4.65 -22.67
C VAL A 158 -5.19 3.24 -22.42
N CYS A 159 -6.35 2.87 -22.97
CA CYS A 159 -6.84 1.48 -22.89
C CYS A 159 -5.82 0.49 -23.48
N GLN A 160 -5.22 0.83 -24.61
CA GLN A 160 -4.18 0.01 -25.23
C GLN A 160 -2.92 -0.07 -24.36
N GLN A 161 -2.47 1.04 -23.75
CA GLN A 161 -1.35 1.03 -22.83
C GLN A 161 -1.60 0.13 -21.61
N VAL A 162 -2.80 0.13 -21.05
CA VAL A 162 -3.17 -0.79 -19.95
C VAL A 162 -3.02 -2.25 -20.39
N LYS A 163 -3.44 -2.59 -21.60
CA LYS A 163 -3.24 -3.94 -22.18
C LYS A 163 -1.76 -4.28 -22.33
N ASP A 164 -0.98 -3.38 -22.90
CA ASP A 164 0.41 -3.64 -23.28
C ASP A 164 1.36 -3.60 -22.08
N MET A 165 1.20 -2.64 -21.18
CA MET A 165 2.12 -2.40 -20.05
C MET A 165 1.69 -3.12 -18.78
N LEU A 166 0.38 -3.10 -18.45
CA LEU A 166 -0.14 -3.72 -17.23
C LEU A 166 -0.62 -5.16 -17.46
N LYS A 167 -0.56 -5.67 -18.72
CA LYS A 167 -0.98 -7.03 -19.11
C LYS A 167 -2.39 -7.39 -18.65
N SER A 168 -3.28 -6.41 -18.65
CA SER A 168 -4.66 -6.56 -18.18
C SER A 168 -5.62 -6.27 -19.32
N ASN A 169 -6.73 -7.01 -19.40
CA ASN A 169 -7.71 -6.86 -20.46
C ASN A 169 -8.61 -5.63 -20.22
N ALA A 170 -8.11 -4.46 -20.62
CA ALA A 170 -8.82 -3.19 -20.55
C ALA A 170 -9.87 -3.10 -21.66
N VAL A 171 -11.15 -3.12 -21.32
CA VAL A 171 -12.26 -3.09 -22.28
C VAL A 171 -13.04 -1.78 -22.10
N PRO A 172 -13.10 -0.91 -23.11
CA PRO A 172 -13.91 0.30 -23.05
C PRO A 172 -15.40 -0.07 -22.98
N ILE A 173 -16.10 0.44 -21.97
CA ILE A 173 -17.56 0.33 -21.84
C ILE A 173 -18.26 1.62 -22.23
N VAL A 174 -17.49 2.64 -22.52
CA VAL A 174 -17.93 3.93 -23.09
C VAL A 174 -16.99 4.35 -24.19
N LEU A 175 -17.45 5.29 -25.02
CA LEU A 175 -16.57 6.11 -25.88
C LEU A 175 -16.78 7.58 -25.56
N ASN A 176 -15.81 8.41 -25.88
CA ASN A 176 -15.91 9.85 -25.70
C ASN A 176 -16.68 10.50 -26.86
N ILE A 177 -17.38 11.60 -26.53
CA ILE A 177 -18.01 12.48 -27.53
C ILE A 177 -17.19 13.75 -27.60
N GLY A 178 -16.33 13.85 -28.62
CA GLY A 178 -15.34 14.89 -28.74
C GLY A 178 -14.14 14.70 -27.82
N ASP A 179 -13.08 15.45 -28.08
CA ASP A 179 -11.82 15.42 -27.35
C ASP A 179 -11.44 16.83 -26.91
N GLU A 180 -10.55 16.95 -25.95
CA GLU A 180 -9.99 18.23 -25.49
C GLU A 180 -11.10 19.23 -25.10
N ASP A 181 -11.05 20.45 -25.64
CA ASP A 181 -12.06 21.48 -25.37
C ASP A 181 -13.46 21.12 -25.91
N GLU A 182 -13.54 20.21 -26.89
CA GLU A 182 -14.79 19.70 -27.47
C GLU A 182 -15.36 18.46 -26.74
N PHE A 183 -14.74 18.03 -25.64
CA PHE A 183 -15.27 16.92 -24.86
C PHE A 183 -16.63 17.27 -24.23
N LYS A 184 -17.71 16.66 -24.75
CA LYS A 184 -19.12 16.98 -24.39
C LYS A 184 -19.76 15.91 -23.51
N GLY A 185 -19.30 14.66 -23.62
CA GLY A 185 -19.94 13.56 -22.92
C GLY A 185 -19.39 12.20 -23.34
N ILE A 186 -20.21 11.17 -23.15
CA ILE A 186 -19.83 9.78 -23.40
C ILE A 186 -20.93 9.04 -24.18
N ILE A 187 -20.53 8.01 -24.91
CA ILE A 187 -21.43 6.99 -25.47
C ILE A 187 -21.40 5.78 -24.54
N ASP A 188 -22.52 5.42 -23.97
CA ASP A 188 -22.70 4.18 -23.21
C ASP A 188 -22.86 3.01 -24.20
N LEU A 189 -21.84 2.18 -24.32
CA LEU A 189 -21.81 1.05 -25.26
C LEU A 189 -22.76 -0.08 -24.86
N VAL A 190 -23.04 -0.23 -23.55
CA VAL A 190 -23.96 -1.26 -23.07
C VAL A 190 -25.41 -0.88 -23.43
N LYS A 191 -25.79 0.36 -23.13
CA LYS A 191 -27.15 0.87 -23.39
C LYS A 191 -27.35 1.45 -24.80
N ASN A 192 -26.28 1.48 -25.58
CA ASN A 192 -26.27 1.98 -26.96
C ASN A 192 -26.90 3.38 -27.10
N ARG A 193 -26.47 4.31 -26.26
CA ARG A 193 -26.98 5.69 -26.20
C ARG A 193 -25.87 6.68 -25.90
N ALA A 194 -26.10 7.95 -26.20
CA ALA A 194 -25.18 9.03 -25.90
C ALA A 194 -25.66 9.83 -24.67
N ILE A 195 -24.72 10.24 -23.81
CA ILE A 195 -24.94 11.05 -22.62
C ILE A 195 -24.13 12.33 -22.80
N VAL A 196 -24.83 13.46 -22.94
CA VAL A 196 -24.23 14.78 -23.16
C VAL A 196 -24.44 15.64 -21.91
N CYS A 197 -23.34 16.07 -21.29
CA CYS A 197 -23.36 16.82 -20.04
C CYS A 197 -23.53 18.34 -20.32
N HIS A 198 -24.29 19.02 -19.47
CA HIS A 198 -24.51 20.46 -19.55
C HIS A 198 -23.49 21.25 -18.74
N ASP A 199 -22.71 22.09 -19.40
CA ASP A 199 -21.71 22.96 -18.75
C ASP A 199 -22.36 24.02 -17.82
N GLN A 200 -23.57 24.46 -18.16
CA GLN A 200 -24.31 25.47 -17.38
C GLN A 200 -24.67 25.02 -15.97
N THR A 201 -24.79 23.71 -15.74
CA THR A 201 -25.11 23.12 -14.44
C THR A 201 -23.90 22.44 -13.79
N GLN A 202 -22.70 22.77 -14.26
CA GLN A 202 -21.45 22.13 -13.82
C GLN A 202 -21.51 20.59 -13.90
N GLY A 203 -22.07 20.06 -14.98
CA GLY A 203 -22.19 18.61 -15.20
C GLY A 203 -23.26 17.91 -14.34
N ALA A 204 -24.00 18.62 -13.49
CA ALA A 204 -25.04 18.02 -12.64
C ALA A 204 -26.24 17.50 -13.44
N THR A 205 -26.50 18.07 -14.61
CA THR A 205 -27.55 17.61 -15.54
C THR A 205 -26.94 17.18 -16.85
N PHE A 206 -27.57 16.21 -17.48
CA PHE A 206 -27.19 15.68 -18.77
C PHE A 206 -28.43 15.29 -19.60
N ASP A 207 -28.27 15.29 -20.90
CA ASP A 207 -29.28 14.74 -21.84
C ASP A 207 -28.86 13.35 -22.29
N ILE A 208 -29.85 12.47 -22.39
CA ILE A 208 -29.71 11.16 -23.04
C ILE A 208 -30.26 11.32 -24.45
N ILE A 209 -29.41 11.11 -25.43
CA ILE A 209 -29.75 11.25 -26.85
C ILE A 209 -29.33 10.00 -27.61
N GLU A 210 -29.81 9.87 -28.83
CA GLU A 210 -29.29 8.88 -29.79
C GLU A 210 -27.82 9.17 -30.09
N ILE A 211 -27.08 8.12 -30.43
CA ILE A 211 -25.67 8.26 -30.81
C ILE A 211 -25.57 9.12 -32.07
N PRO A 212 -24.74 10.19 -32.09
CA PRO A 212 -24.50 11.00 -33.26
C PRO A 212 -24.13 10.17 -34.50
N GLU A 213 -24.63 10.54 -35.67
CA GLU A 213 -24.47 9.72 -36.88
C GLU A 213 -23.00 9.43 -37.22
N GLU A 214 -22.11 10.43 -36.99
CA GLU A 214 -20.68 10.31 -37.23
C GLU A 214 -19.98 9.31 -36.31
N LEU A 215 -20.55 8.98 -35.16
CA LEU A 215 -20.00 8.07 -34.15
C LEU A 215 -20.65 6.70 -34.12
N LYS A 216 -21.72 6.48 -34.89
CA LYS A 216 -22.47 5.21 -34.89
C LYS A 216 -21.63 4.01 -35.35
N GLU A 217 -20.79 4.16 -36.37
CA GLU A 217 -19.95 3.06 -36.85
C GLU A 217 -18.89 2.67 -35.77
N GLU A 218 -18.27 3.66 -35.18
CA GLU A 218 -17.29 3.43 -34.12
C GLU A 218 -17.93 2.82 -32.87
N ALA A 219 -19.06 3.36 -32.42
CA ALA A 219 -19.83 2.80 -31.32
C ALA A 219 -20.26 1.35 -31.58
N ARG A 220 -20.71 1.03 -32.78
CA ARG A 220 -21.07 -0.33 -33.17
C ARG A 220 -19.89 -1.28 -33.14
N LYS A 221 -18.74 -0.85 -33.63
CA LYS A 221 -17.50 -1.64 -33.58
C LYS A 221 -17.08 -1.95 -32.14
N TYR A 222 -17.02 -0.95 -31.26
CA TYR A 222 -16.59 -1.15 -29.89
C TYR A 222 -17.63 -1.87 -29.04
N ARG A 223 -18.93 -1.73 -29.33
CA ARG A 223 -19.98 -2.53 -28.73
C ARG A 223 -19.84 -4.02 -29.10
N ALA A 224 -19.61 -4.35 -30.36
CA ALA A 224 -19.36 -5.73 -30.76
C ALA A 224 -18.14 -6.32 -30.07
N LEU A 225 -17.03 -5.58 -29.99
CA LEU A 225 -15.85 -6.00 -29.21
C LEU A 225 -16.15 -6.21 -27.73
N LEU A 226 -16.94 -5.33 -27.11
CA LEU A 226 -17.36 -5.49 -25.70
C LEU A 226 -18.18 -6.78 -25.54
N ILE A 227 -19.14 -7.04 -26.41
CA ILE A 227 -19.99 -8.23 -26.33
C ILE A 227 -19.16 -9.50 -26.57
N GLU A 228 -18.25 -9.51 -27.54
CA GLU A 228 -17.32 -10.61 -27.77
C GLU A 228 -16.48 -10.95 -26.52
N GLU A 229 -15.92 -9.92 -25.87
CA GLU A 229 -15.10 -10.10 -24.66
C GLU A 229 -15.90 -10.66 -23.48
N VAL A 230 -17.14 -10.20 -23.27
CA VAL A 230 -17.96 -10.67 -22.14
C VAL A 230 -18.70 -11.98 -22.43
N ALA A 231 -18.94 -12.33 -23.68
CA ALA A 231 -19.66 -13.55 -24.09
C ALA A 231 -18.96 -14.83 -23.61
N SER A 232 -17.63 -14.79 -23.44
CA SER A 232 -16.87 -15.92 -22.91
C SER A 232 -17.19 -16.28 -21.45
N TYR A 233 -17.92 -15.40 -20.73
CA TYR A 233 -18.29 -15.58 -19.32
C TYR A 233 -19.74 -16.02 -19.09
N ASP A 234 -20.52 -16.18 -20.16
CA ASP A 234 -21.90 -16.64 -20.08
C ASP A 234 -22.23 -17.48 -21.33
N GLU A 235 -22.52 -18.79 -21.15
CA GLU A 235 -22.79 -19.71 -22.24
C GLU A 235 -23.99 -19.28 -23.08
N ASN A 236 -25.05 -18.74 -22.44
CA ASN A 236 -26.25 -18.27 -23.17
C ASN A 236 -25.94 -17.01 -23.98
N LEU A 237 -25.11 -16.12 -23.44
CA LEU A 237 -24.67 -14.91 -24.12
C LEU A 237 -23.77 -15.26 -25.32
N LEU A 238 -22.92 -16.27 -25.18
CA LEU A 238 -22.07 -16.76 -26.26
C LEU A 238 -22.89 -17.37 -27.39
N GLU A 239 -23.89 -18.19 -27.07
CA GLU A 239 -24.81 -18.75 -28.07
C GLU A 239 -25.56 -17.64 -28.83
N LYS A 240 -26.15 -16.67 -28.13
CA LYS A 240 -26.80 -15.52 -28.73
C LYS A 240 -25.87 -14.68 -29.61
N PHE A 241 -24.63 -14.44 -29.13
CA PHE A 241 -23.63 -13.69 -29.92
C PHE A 241 -23.32 -14.39 -31.26
N MET A 242 -23.29 -15.73 -31.26
CA MET A 242 -23.04 -16.54 -32.45
C MET A 242 -24.24 -16.62 -33.39
N GLU A 243 -25.49 -16.57 -32.88
CA GLU A 243 -26.73 -16.76 -33.66
C GLU A 243 -27.40 -15.43 -34.02
N ASP A 244 -27.58 -14.53 -33.08
CA ASP A 244 -28.28 -13.24 -33.26
C ASP A 244 -27.83 -12.23 -32.19
N GLU A 245 -26.84 -11.40 -32.50
CA GLU A 245 -26.31 -10.35 -31.63
C GLU A 245 -27.38 -9.34 -31.18
N ASP A 246 -28.40 -9.08 -32.03
CA ASP A 246 -29.46 -8.13 -31.70
C ASP A 246 -30.45 -8.66 -30.66
N SER A 247 -30.42 -9.95 -30.33
CA SER A 247 -31.23 -10.55 -29.28
C SER A 247 -30.61 -10.38 -27.87
N ILE A 248 -29.37 -9.90 -27.78
CA ILE A 248 -28.65 -9.71 -26.51
C ILE A 248 -29.22 -8.52 -25.74
N THR A 249 -29.68 -8.77 -24.53
CA THR A 249 -30.23 -7.75 -23.67
C THR A 249 -29.16 -6.99 -22.88
N GLU A 250 -29.44 -5.76 -22.50
CA GLU A 250 -28.59 -4.93 -21.65
C GLU A 250 -28.21 -5.64 -20.34
N GLU A 251 -29.17 -6.31 -19.67
CA GLU A 251 -28.94 -6.96 -18.38
C GLU A 251 -28.02 -8.19 -18.50
N GLU A 252 -28.08 -8.93 -19.61
CA GLU A 252 -27.17 -10.03 -19.91
C GLU A 252 -25.73 -9.53 -20.04
N VAL A 253 -25.52 -8.42 -20.78
CA VAL A 253 -24.19 -7.79 -20.89
C VAL A 253 -23.68 -7.31 -19.53
N HIS A 254 -24.54 -6.65 -18.75
CA HIS A 254 -24.16 -6.19 -17.42
C HIS A 254 -23.80 -7.34 -16.48
N SER A 255 -24.56 -8.44 -16.50
CA SER A 255 -24.31 -9.61 -15.65
C SER A 255 -23.00 -10.30 -16.01
N ALA A 256 -22.75 -10.52 -17.29
CA ALA A 256 -21.51 -11.13 -17.79
C ALA A 256 -20.30 -10.25 -17.52
N LEU A 257 -20.42 -8.93 -17.75
CA LEU A 257 -19.36 -7.98 -17.44
C LEU A 257 -19.03 -7.95 -15.94
N ARG A 258 -20.07 -7.97 -15.06
CA ARG A 258 -19.85 -8.05 -13.63
C ARG A 258 -19.10 -9.32 -13.25
N ALA A 259 -19.47 -10.48 -13.77
CA ALA A 259 -18.79 -11.75 -13.52
C ALA A 259 -17.31 -11.67 -13.94
N ALA A 260 -17.03 -11.17 -15.14
CA ALA A 260 -15.67 -10.99 -15.64
C ALA A 260 -14.83 -10.01 -14.80
N VAL A 261 -15.44 -8.95 -14.25
CA VAL A 261 -14.76 -8.01 -13.32
C VAL A 261 -14.45 -8.69 -11.99
N MET A 262 -15.39 -9.48 -11.48
CA MET A 262 -15.18 -10.22 -10.22
C MET A 262 -14.01 -11.20 -10.33
N ASP A 263 -13.83 -11.85 -11.47
CA ASP A 263 -12.72 -12.74 -11.78
C ASP A 263 -11.44 -11.99 -12.21
N MET A 264 -11.49 -10.65 -12.25
CA MET A 264 -10.40 -9.79 -12.74
C MET A 264 -9.95 -10.07 -14.19
N ALA A 265 -10.80 -10.67 -14.96
CA ALA A 265 -10.52 -11.04 -16.35
C ALA A 265 -10.74 -9.87 -17.32
N ILE A 266 -11.64 -8.95 -16.96
CA ILE A 266 -11.90 -7.71 -17.71
C ILE A 266 -11.79 -6.52 -16.77
N ILE A 267 -11.17 -5.46 -17.24
CA ILE A 267 -11.13 -4.16 -16.58
C ILE A 267 -12.02 -3.20 -17.39
N PRO A 268 -13.21 -2.85 -16.91
CA PRO A 268 -14.05 -1.86 -17.57
C PRO A 268 -13.36 -0.50 -17.59
N MET A 269 -13.23 0.09 -18.76
CA MET A 269 -12.61 1.40 -18.93
C MET A 269 -13.68 2.46 -19.21
N ILE A 270 -13.62 3.54 -18.46
CA ILE A 270 -14.53 4.69 -18.52
C ILE A 270 -13.69 5.95 -18.72
N CYS A 271 -14.19 6.90 -19.49
CA CYS A 271 -13.52 8.19 -19.65
C CYS A 271 -14.34 9.34 -19.06
N GLY A 272 -13.64 10.44 -18.73
CA GLY A 272 -14.30 11.63 -18.24
C GLY A 272 -13.34 12.79 -17.95
N SER A 273 -13.90 13.85 -17.42
CA SER A 273 -13.17 15.00 -16.89
C SER A 273 -13.75 15.37 -15.53
N ALA A 274 -13.04 15.02 -14.46
CA ALA A 274 -13.44 15.42 -13.12
C ALA A 274 -13.42 16.96 -12.97
N PHE A 275 -12.48 17.65 -13.61
CA PHE A 275 -12.42 19.12 -13.60
C PHE A 275 -13.66 19.76 -14.25
N LYS A 276 -14.13 19.23 -15.36
CA LYS A 276 -15.34 19.67 -16.06
C LYS A 276 -16.63 19.01 -15.56
N ASN A 277 -16.53 18.14 -14.53
CA ASN A 277 -17.64 17.39 -13.91
C ASN A 277 -18.36 16.43 -14.87
N LYS A 278 -17.68 15.89 -15.88
CA LYS A 278 -18.24 15.01 -16.90
C LYS A 278 -17.78 13.56 -16.67
N GLY A 279 -18.72 12.61 -16.70
CA GLY A 279 -18.44 11.17 -16.57
C GLY A 279 -18.38 10.62 -15.13
N VAL A 280 -18.30 11.46 -14.08
CA VAL A 280 -18.18 10.99 -12.69
C VAL A 280 -19.45 10.29 -12.18
N GLN A 281 -20.62 10.75 -12.57
CA GLN A 281 -21.88 10.08 -12.20
C GLN A 281 -21.97 8.68 -12.83
N PHE A 282 -21.54 8.54 -14.09
CA PHE A 282 -21.48 7.22 -14.74
C PHE A 282 -20.45 6.30 -14.03
N LEU A 283 -19.33 6.84 -13.56
CA LEU A 283 -18.38 6.09 -12.74
C LEU A 283 -19.04 5.57 -11.45
N LEU A 284 -19.84 6.39 -10.76
CA LEU A 284 -20.56 5.97 -9.54
C LEU A 284 -21.56 4.85 -9.84
N ASP A 285 -22.28 4.94 -10.95
CA ASP A 285 -23.20 3.89 -11.44
C ASP A 285 -22.44 2.59 -11.74
N ALA A 286 -21.28 2.69 -12.39
CA ALA A 286 -20.42 1.55 -12.69
C ALA A 286 -19.87 0.89 -11.42
N VAL A 287 -19.49 1.67 -10.40
CA VAL A 287 -19.10 1.16 -9.08
C VAL A 287 -20.23 0.35 -8.44
N CYS A 288 -21.47 0.87 -8.46
CA CYS A 288 -22.64 0.14 -7.95
C CYS A 288 -22.85 -1.19 -8.69
N ARG A 289 -22.69 -1.16 -10.01
CA ARG A 289 -23.03 -2.28 -10.89
C ARG A 289 -21.94 -3.35 -10.93
N TYR A 290 -20.68 -2.99 -11.04
CA TYR A 290 -19.61 -3.93 -11.37
C TYR A 290 -18.67 -4.26 -10.19
N LEU A 291 -18.46 -3.36 -9.23
CA LEU A 291 -17.59 -3.68 -8.11
C LEU A 291 -18.27 -4.52 -7.04
N PRO A 292 -17.51 -5.38 -6.32
CA PRO A 292 -18.06 -6.28 -5.33
C PRO A 292 -18.64 -5.56 -4.10
N SER A 293 -19.63 -6.21 -3.51
CA SER A 293 -20.06 -5.99 -2.14
C SER A 293 -19.26 -6.89 -1.18
N PRO A 294 -19.28 -6.66 0.13
CA PRO A 294 -18.69 -7.59 1.09
C PRO A 294 -19.22 -9.03 1.00
N LEU A 295 -20.46 -9.23 0.50
CA LEU A 295 -21.07 -10.55 0.32
C LEU A 295 -20.53 -11.32 -0.91
N ASP A 296 -19.96 -10.61 -1.87
CA ASP A 296 -19.37 -11.22 -3.07
C ASP A 296 -17.96 -11.76 -2.81
N LYS A 297 -17.37 -11.44 -1.64
CA LYS A 297 -16.06 -11.96 -1.23
C LYS A 297 -16.20 -13.27 -0.47
N ASP A 298 -15.22 -14.13 -0.62
CA ASP A 298 -15.11 -15.34 0.20
C ASP A 298 -15.04 -15.01 1.69
N ALA A 299 -15.40 -16.01 2.51
CA ALA A 299 -15.23 -15.88 3.95
C ALA A 299 -13.77 -15.56 4.28
N ILE A 300 -13.55 -14.58 5.17
CA ILE A 300 -12.18 -14.24 5.58
C ILE A 300 -11.56 -15.42 6.31
N VAL A 301 -10.37 -15.79 5.88
CA VAL A 301 -9.59 -16.89 6.45
C VAL A 301 -8.59 -16.34 7.46
N GLY A 302 -8.37 -17.06 8.53
CA GLY A 302 -7.38 -16.74 9.55
C GLY A 302 -7.00 -18.01 10.31
N THR A 303 -6.08 -17.86 11.26
CA THR A 303 -5.58 -18.94 12.10
C THR A 303 -6.10 -18.81 13.52
N ASP A 304 -6.57 -19.91 14.08
CA ASP A 304 -6.90 -20.01 15.51
C ASP A 304 -5.60 -19.97 16.32
N PRO A 305 -5.38 -18.98 17.21
CA PRO A 305 -4.12 -18.84 17.93
C PRO A 305 -3.82 -19.96 18.92
N ASP A 306 -4.83 -20.72 19.37
CA ASP A 306 -4.68 -21.77 20.35
C ASP A 306 -4.39 -23.13 19.69
N THR A 307 -4.98 -23.39 18.51
CA THR A 307 -4.91 -24.67 17.81
C THR A 307 -4.05 -24.65 16.54
N GLU A 308 -3.62 -23.45 16.10
CA GLU A 308 -2.89 -23.20 14.84
C GLU A 308 -3.62 -23.73 13.58
N LYS A 309 -4.94 -23.96 13.69
CA LYS A 309 -5.76 -24.43 12.57
C LYS A 309 -6.35 -23.23 11.81
N GLU A 310 -6.46 -23.43 10.52
CA GLU A 310 -7.18 -22.51 9.67
C GLU A 310 -8.68 -22.48 10.02
N ILE A 311 -9.22 -21.30 10.20
CA ILE A 311 -10.64 -21.06 10.46
C ILE A 311 -11.12 -19.89 9.58
N SER A 312 -12.41 -19.87 9.27
CA SER A 312 -13.00 -18.83 8.42
C SER A 312 -14.15 -18.13 9.11
N ARG A 313 -14.44 -16.90 8.69
CA ARG A 313 -15.59 -16.09 9.13
C ARG A 313 -16.31 -15.52 7.92
N LYS A 314 -17.62 -15.67 7.87
CA LYS A 314 -18.46 -15.07 6.84
C LYS A 314 -18.76 -13.61 7.18
N PRO A 315 -19.02 -12.75 6.19
CA PRO A 315 -19.45 -11.37 6.44
C PRO A 315 -20.92 -11.32 6.90
N ASP A 316 -21.17 -11.85 8.08
CA ASP A 316 -22.49 -11.96 8.70
C ASP A 316 -22.45 -11.39 10.14
N VAL A 317 -23.49 -10.63 10.50
CA VAL A 317 -23.63 -9.99 11.82
C VAL A 317 -23.79 -11.03 12.94
N SER A 318 -24.33 -12.21 12.64
CA SER A 318 -24.50 -13.31 13.60
C SER A 318 -23.21 -14.07 13.92
N GLU A 319 -22.16 -13.92 13.10
CA GLU A 319 -20.86 -14.52 13.33
C GLU A 319 -20.12 -13.83 14.50
N PRO A 320 -19.16 -14.49 15.13
CA PRO A 320 -18.28 -13.85 16.09
C PRO A 320 -17.53 -12.67 15.46
N PHE A 321 -17.42 -11.55 16.21
CA PHE A 321 -16.73 -10.36 15.70
C PHE A 321 -15.27 -10.65 15.34
N SER A 322 -14.87 -10.19 14.17
CA SER A 322 -13.48 -10.11 13.73
C SER A 322 -13.22 -8.86 12.88
N ALA A 323 -12.09 -8.22 13.10
CA ALA A 323 -11.68 -7.01 12.40
C ALA A 323 -10.15 -6.93 12.25
N LEU A 324 -9.69 -6.21 11.24
CA LEU A 324 -8.28 -5.92 11.00
C LEU A 324 -8.05 -4.40 11.15
N ALA A 325 -7.14 -4.03 12.05
CA ALA A 325 -6.69 -2.65 12.19
C ALA A 325 -5.66 -2.35 11.08
N PHE A 326 -6.00 -1.48 10.14
CA PHE A 326 -5.16 -1.21 8.99
C PHE A 326 -4.44 0.14 9.03
N LYS A 327 -4.88 1.05 9.89
CA LYS A 327 -4.26 2.36 10.06
C LYS A 327 -4.41 2.86 11.50
N ILE A 328 -3.34 3.42 12.02
CA ILE A 328 -3.35 4.16 13.30
C ILE A 328 -3.09 5.63 12.98
N ALA A 329 -3.81 6.51 13.63
CA ALA A 329 -3.58 7.95 13.57
C ALA A 329 -3.58 8.53 14.99
N THR A 330 -2.85 9.61 15.19
CA THR A 330 -2.86 10.34 16.45
C THR A 330 -3.71 11.60 16.29
N ASP A 331 -4.80 11.65 17.02
CA ASP A 331 -5.70 12.82 17.06
C ASP A 331 -5.40 13.65 18.31
N PRO A 332 -5.27 15.00 18.19
CA PRO A 332 -4.95 15.87 19.34
C PRO A 332 -5.99 15.84 20.46
N PHE A 333 -7.26 15.53 20.14
CA PHE A 333 -8.39 15.61 21.07
C PHE A 333 -8.78 14.26 21.64
N VAL A 334 -8.79 13.19 20.80
CA VAL A 334 -9.25 11.86 21.21
C VAL A 334 -8.09 10.88 21.42
N GLY A 335 -6.87 11.27 21.10
CA GLY A 335 -5.68 10.44 21.24
C GLY A 335 -5.51 9.45 20.10
N ARG A 336 -5.20 8.17 20.43
CA ARG A 336 -4.97 7.14 19.42
C ARG A 336 -6.29 6.70 18.77
N LEU A 337 -6.38 6.91 17.46
CA LEU A 337 -7.50 6.54 16.62
C LEU A 337 -7.09 5.36 15.73
N ALA A 338 -7.72 4.21 15.89
CA ALA A 338 -7.45 3.03 15.09
C ALA A 338 -8.55 2.84 14.04
N PHE A 339 -8.17 2.84 12.78
CA PHE A 339 -9.03 2.50 11.65
C PHE A 339 -9.03 0.99 11.46
N PHE A 340 -10.19 0.41 11.33
CA PHE A 340 -10.33 -1.02 11.14
C PHE A 340 -11.50 -1.37 10.22
N ARG A 341 -11.38 -2.50 9.56
CA ARG A 341 -12.46 -3.14 8.81
C ARG A 341 -13.03 -4.29 9.64
N ALA A 342 -14.34 -4.28 9.87
CA ALA A 342 -15.06 -5.41 10.43
C ALA A 342 -15.36 -6.43 9.33
N TYR A 343 -14.88 -7.66 9.50
CA TYR A 343 -15.12 -8.76 8.55
C TYR A 343 -16.29 -9.62 8.94
N SER A 344 -16.56 -9.78 10.25
CA SER A 344 -17.68 -10.57 10.77
C SER A 344 -18.21 -9.99 12.07
N GLY A 345 -19.45 -10.32 12.38
CA GLY A 345 -20.06 -9.98 13.64
C GLY A 345 -20.45 -8.50 13.80
N ARG A 346 -20.62 -8.10 15.04
CA ARG A 346 -20.97 -6.73 15.44
C ARG A 346 -20.16 -6.32 16.67
N LEU A 347 -19.76 -5.06 16.69
CA LEU A 347 -19.07 -4.43 17.81
C LEU A 347 -19.83 -3.20 18.27
N ASP A 348 -20.23 -3.17 19.52
CA ASP A 348 -20.90 -2.02 20.14
C ASP A 348 -19.90 -1.11 20.86
N ALA A 349 -20.12 0.20 20.81
CA ALA A 349 -19.35 1.17 21.57
C ALA A 349 -19.44 0.88 23.08
N GLY A 350 -18.34 1.05 23.79
CA GLY A 350 -18.22 0.72 25.21
C GLY A 350 -17.89 -0.74 25.53
N SER A 351 -17.87 -1.63 24.53
CA SER A 351 -17.55 -3.06 24.68
C SER A 351 -16.05 -3.36 24.71
N TYR A 352 -15.71 -4.65 24.79
CA TYR A 352 -14.34 -5.14 24.81
C TYR A 352 -14.08 -6.04 23.58
N VAL A 353 -12.87 -5.97 23.07
CA VAL A 353 -12.33 -6.87 22.06
C VAL A 353 -11.01 -7.49 22.52
N LEU A 354 -10.67 -8.64 21.99
CA LEU A 354 -9.35 -9.24 22.15
C LEU A 354 -8.43 -8.72 21.05
N ASN A 355 -7.29 -8.16 21.42
CA ASN A 355 -6.18 -7.92 20.51
C ASN A 355 -5.32 -9.20 20.46
N ASN A 356 -5.39 -9.93 19.35
CA ASN A 356 -4.79 -11.27 19.26
C ASN A 356 -3.26 -11.24 19.28
N ARG A 357 -2.61 -10.15 18.80
CA ARG A 357 -1.15 -10.02 18.89
C ARG A 357 -0.66 -9.89 20.34
N SER A 358 -1.34 -9.07 21.14
CA SER A 358 -0.93 -8.81 22.53
C SER A 358 -1.54 -9.78 23.54
N GLY A 359 -2.55 -10.57 23.13
CA GLY A 359 -3.34 -11.42 24.01
C GLY A 359 -4.18 -10.66 25.05
N LYS A 360 -4.33 -9.34 24.90
CA LYS A 360 -4.99 -8.48 25.88
C LYS A 360 -6.36 -8.02 25.42
N LYS A 361 -7.26 -7.84 26.39
CA LYS A 361 -8.55 -7.20 26.16
C LYS A 361 -8.34 -5.69 26.05
N GLU A 362 -8.89 -5.13 24.99
CA GLU A 362 -8.91 -3.69 24.73
C GLU A 362 -10.35 -3.18 24.84
N ARG A 363 -10.53 -2.04 25.51
CA ARG A 363 -11.84 -1.41 25.63
C ARG A 363 -12.06 -0.41 24.52
N ILE A 364 -13.15 -0.58 23.78
CA ILE A 364 -13.56 0.37 22.74
C ILE A 364 -14.41 1.45 23.40
N SER A 365 -13.89 2.66 23.56
CA SER A 365 -14.63 3.74 24.24
C SER A 365 -15.69 4.34 23.33
N ARG A 366 -15.34 4.63 22.08
CA ARG A 366 -16.23 5.18 21.04
C ARG A 366 -15.86 4.61 19.69
N ILE A 367 -16.85 4.53 18.82
CA ILE A 367 -16.67 4.16 17.40
C ILE A 367 -17.09 5.36 16.56
N TYR A 368 -16.37 5.60 15.48
CA TYR A 368 -16.63 6.71 14.58
C TYR A 368 -16.76 6.22 13.13
N GLN A 369 -17.71 6.79 12.45
CA GLN A 369 -17.75 6.82 11.00
C GLN A 369 -17.00 8.08 10.56
N MET A 370 -16.04 7.91 9.67
CA MET A 370 -15.14 8.99 9.26
C MET A 370 -15.63 9.67 7.99
N HIS A 371 -15.46 10.99 7.94
CA HIS A 371 -15.58 11.80 6.74
C HIS A 371 -14.36 12.70 6.64
N ALA A 372 -13.30 12.17 6.03
CA ALA A 372 -11.96 12.75 6.07
C ALA A 372 -11.48 12.95 7.52
N ASN A 373 -11.35 14.19 8.00
CA ASN A 373 -10.97 14.50 9.38
C ASN A 373 -12.16 14.66 10.34
N LYS A 374 -13.41 14.62 9.86
CA LYS A 374 -14.60 14.71 10.70
C LYS A 374 -14.98 13.35 11.27
N GLN A 375 -15.27 13.31 12.56
CA GLN A 375 -15.60 12.12 13.32
C GLN A 375 -17.08 12.12 13.71
N ASN A 376 -17.88 11.24 13.12
CA ASN A 376 -19.27 11.06 13.49
C ASN A 376 -19.39 9.84 14.40
N ALA A 377 -19.72 10.05 15.68
CA ALA A 377 -19.88 8.95 16.63
C ALA A 377 -21.06 8.06 16.23
N ILE A 378 -20.82 6.74 16.27
CA ILE A 378 -21.83 5.71 16.03
C ILE A 378 -21.87 4.73 17.21
N ASP A 379 -23.03 4.13 17.44
CA ASP A 379 -23.23 3.24 18.58
C ASP A 379 -22.61 1.85 18.34
N TYR A 380 -22.52 1.43 17.10
CA TYR A 380 -21.98 0.13 16.72
C TYR A 380 -21.45 0.12 15.29
N ILE A 381 -20.63 -0.89 14.99
CA ILE A 381 -20.18 -1.24 13.64
C ILE A 381 -20.43 -2.73 13.39
N GLU A 382 -20.76 -3.09 12.17
CA GLU A 382 -21.13 -4.44 11.75
C GLU A 382 -20.20 -4.97 10.66
N ALA A 383 -20.28 -6.27 10.41
CA ALA A 383 -19.56 -6.95 9.32
C ALA A 383 -19.68 -6.18 8.00
N GLY A 384 -18.59 -6.06 7.26
CA GLY A 384 -18.52 -5.36 5.98
C GLY A 384 -18.29 -3.85 6.08
N ASP A 385 -18.32 -3.25 7.27
CA ASP A 385 -18.08 -1.81 7.44
C ASP A 385 -16.62 -1.49 7.75
N ILE A 386 -16.26 -0.24 7.42
CA ILE A 386 -14.99 0.40 7.78
C ILE A 386 -15.29 1.54 8.74
N GLY A 387 -14.58 1.57 9.86
CA GLY A 387 -14.72 2.62 10.86
C GLY A 387 -13.45 2.87 11.63
N ALA A 388 -13.53 3.80 12.56
CA ALA A 388 -12.42 4.11 13.46
C ALA A 388 -12.87 4.03 14.93
N ALA A 389 -11.96 3.66 15.82
CA ALA A 389 -12.30 3.60 17.24
C ALA A 389 -11.17 4.13 18.12
N VAL A 390 -11.57 4.56 19.33
CA VAL A 390 -10.65 5.04 20.37
C VAL A 390 -10.83 4.24 21.66
N GLY A 391 -9.80 4.29 22.49
CA GLY A 391 -9.74 3.58 23.78
C GLY A 391 -8.67 2.51 23.84
N PHE A 392 -8.07 2.18 22.72
CA PHE A 392 -6.96 1.21 22.64
C PHE A 392 -5.73 1.66 23.42
N LYS A 393 -5.08 0.72 24.13
CA LYS A 393 -3.85 0.97 24.87
C LYS A 393 -2.59 0.56 24.08
N SER A 394 -2.68 -0.51 23.30
CA SER A 394 -1.51 -1.11 22.64
C SER A 394 -1.77 -1.63 21.23
N ILE A 395 -2.68 -1.01 20.50
CA ILE A 395 -2.99 -1.39 19.12
C ILE A 395 -1.89 -0.91 18.16
N LYS A 396 -1.60 -1.73 17.15
CA LYS A 396 -0.71 -1.41 16.02
C LYS A 396 -1.40 -1.70 14.69
N THR A 397 -0.88 -1.12 13.63
CA THR A 397 -1.27 -1.47 12.27
C THR A 397 -1.00 -2.94 12.00
N GLY A 398 -1.97 -3.66 11.43
CA GLY A 398 -1.92 -5.10 11.22
C GLY A 398 -2.49 -5.96 12.35
N ASP A 399 -2.86 -5.35 13.49
CA ASP A 399 -3.44 -6.12 14.60
C ASP A 399 -4.84 -6.65 14.25
N THR A 400 -5.09 -7.91 14.57
CA THR A 400 -6.42 -8.51 14.48
C THR A 400 -7.17 -8.31 15.81
N LEU A 401 -8.39 -7.79 15.70
CA LEU A 401 -9.33 -7.66 16.81
C LEU A 401 -10.41 -8.73 16.66
N SER A 402 -10.73 -9.44 17.74
CA SER A 402 -11.74 -10.49 17.72
C SER A 402 -12.60 -10.53 18.98
N ALA A 403 -13.70 -11.28 18.90
CA ALA A 403 -14.47 -11.66 20.08
C ALA A 403 -13.60 -12.55 20.99
N GLU A 404 -13.62 -12.27 22.30
CA GLU A 404 -12.75 -12.96 23.29
C GLU A 404 -12.86 -14.48 23.27
N LYS A 405 -14.09 -15.00 23.12
CA LYS A 405 -14.34 -16.46 23.14
C LYS A 405 -14.08 -17.17 21.82
N HIS A 406 -13.83 -16.42 20.78
CA HIS A 406 -13.65 -16.91 19.41
C HIS A 406 -12.48 -16.18 18.76
N PRO A 407 -11.25 -16.38 19.25
CA PRO A 407 -10.08 -15.71 18.72
C PRO A 407 -9.81 -16.15 17.27
N ILE A 408 -9.25 -15.24 16.48
CA ILE A 408 -8.78 -15.49 15.12
C ILE A 408 -7.63 -14.51 14.84
N ILE A 409 -6.58 -14.98 14.21
CA ILE A 409 -5.52 -14.14 13.66
C ILE A 409 -5.71 -14.09 12.15
N LEU A 410 -6.06 -12.92 11.64
CA LEU A 410 -6.10 -12.67 10.21
C LEU A 410 -4.67 -12.51 9.69
N GLU A 411 -4.45 -12.77 8.40
CA GLU A 411 -3.15 -12.60 7.77
C GLU A 411 -2.58 -11.21 8.06
N SER A 412 -1.32 -11.18 8.50
CA SER A 412 -0.60 -9.94 8.78
C SER A 412 -0.25 -9.21 7.48
N MET A 413 -0.07 -7.90 7.59
CA MET A 413 0.48 -7.09 6.51
C MET A 413 2.01 -7.06 6.65
N ASP A 414 2.72 -7.33 5.55
CA ASP A 414 4.16 -7.18 5.49
C ASP A 414 4.51 -5.75 5.04
N PHE A 415 5.46 -5.14 5.73
CA PHE A 415 5.92 -3.79 5.45
C PHE A 415 7.40 -3.83 5.08
N PRO A 416 7.81 -3.07 4.05
CA PRO A 416 9.22 -2.98 3.69
C PRO A 416 10.02 -2.25 4.77
N ASP A 417 11.27 -2.63 4.89
CA ASP A 417 12.21 -1.92 5.76
C ASP A 417 12.58 -0.55 5.20
N PRO A 418 12.84 0.44 6.07
CA PRO A 418 13.31 1.75 5.64
C PRO A 418 14.67 1.66 4.93
N VAL A 419 14.90 2.53 3.95
CA VAL A 419 16.11 2.49 3.09
C VAL A 419 17.02 3.72 3.25
N ILE A 420 16.51 4.79 3.85
CA ILE A 420 17.26 6.03 4.07
C ILE A 420 17.10 6.50 5.51
N GLY A 421 18.16 7.03 6.10
CA GLY A 421 18.16 7.58 7.44
C GLY A 421 18.76 8.97 7.52
N ILE A 422 18.26 9.81 8.41
CA ILE A 422 18.84 11.11 8.75
C ILE A 422 18.98 11.25 10.28
N ALA A 423 20.03 11.91 10.71
CA ALA A 423 20.17 12.31 12.10
C ALA A 423 19.30 13.55 12.38
N VAL A 424 18.58 13.55 13.48
CA VAL A 424 17.77 14.69 13.92
C VAL A 424 18.13 15.09 15.33
N GLU A 425 18.30 16.39 15.53
CA GLU A 425 18.60 16.98 16.84
C GLU A 425 17.63 18.13 17.12
N PRO A 426 17.02 18.20 18.30
CA PRO A 426 16.15 19.33 18.63
C PRO A 426 16.98 20.62 18.72
N LYS A 427 16.47 21.72 18.17
CA LYS A 427 17.14 23.02 18.23
C LYS A 427 17.32 23.53 19.67
N THR A 428 16.48 23.13 20.59
CA THR A 428 16.54 23.51 22.00
C THR A 428 16.57 22.30 22.92
N LYS A 429 17.32 22.38 24.03
CA LYS A 429 17.35 21.32 25.03
C LYS A 429 16.00 21.05 25.70
N ALA A 430 15.11 22.06 25.73
CA ALA A 430 13.77 21.93 26.30
C ALA A 430 12.84 21.05 25.42
N ASP A 431 13.18 20.83 24.14
CA ASP A 431 12.36 20.08 23.22
C ASP A 431 12.78 18.60 23.07
N VAL A 432 13.81 18.15 23.82
CA VAL A 432 14.27 16.75 23.76
C VAL A 432 13.15 15.76 24.10
N ASP A 433 12.42 16.00 25.20
CA ASP A 433 11.33 15.13 25.64
C ASP A 433 10.17 15.16 24.62
N LYS A 434 9.85 16.35 24.08
CA LYS A 434 8.81 16.49 23.06
C LYS A 434 9.18 15.79 21.75
N LEU A 435 10.46 15.86 21.35
CA LEU A 435 10.98 15.13 20.20
C LEU A 435 10.77 13.63 20.37
N GLY A 436 11.18 13.08 21.52
CA GLY A 436 10.99 11.67 21.82
C GLY A 436 9.52 11.24 21.77
N ILE A 437 8.62 12.03 22.36
CA ILE A 437 7.17 11.76 22.33
C ILE A 437 6.63 11.85 20.89
N GLY A 438 7.02 12.89 20.13
CA GLY A 438 6.58 13.07 18.74
C GLY A 438 7.03 11.93 17.84
N LEU A 439 8.32 11.57 17.91
CA LEU A 439 8.88 10.45 17.13
C LEU A 439 8.23 9.11 17.47
N ALA A 440 7.98 8.83 18.75
CA ALA A 440 7.32 7.59 19.17
C ALA A 440 5.88 7.50 18.59
N LYS A 441 5.13 8.59 18.61
CA LYS A 441 3.78 8.63 18.04
C LYS A 441 3.79 8.45 16.52
N LEU A 442 4.71 9.10 15.81
CA LEU A 442 4.85 8.96 14.37
C LEU A 442 5.25 7.54 13.97
N ALA A 443 6.13 6.89 14.74
CA ALA A 443 6.49 5.48 14.54
C ALA A 443 5.35 4.49 14.87
N GLU A 444 4.38 4.86 15.69
CA GLU A 444 3.17 4.06 15.89
C GLU A 444 2.20 4.16 14.69
N GLU A 445 2.18 5.31 14.01
CA GLU A 445 1.31 5.54 12.84
C GLU A 445 1.83 4.86 11.59
N ASP A 446 3.15 4.90 11.38
CA ASP A 446 3.82 4.41 10.17
C ASP A 446 4.79 3.28 10.49
N PRO A 447 4.49 2.04 10.11
CA PRO A 447 5.36 0.89 10.37
C PRO A 447 6.67 0.91 9.56
N THR A 448 6.78 1.73 8.50
CA THR A 448 8.00 1.90 7.70
C THR A 448 8.89 3.04 8.20
N PHE A 449 8.43 3.76 9.22
CA PHE A 449 9.20 4.78 9.91
C PHE A 449 9.82 4.22 11.19
N THR A 450 11.13 4.28 11.31
CA THR A 450 11.85 3.78 12.50
C THR A 450 12.69 4.87 13.13
N VAL A 451 12.86 4.74 14.43
CA VAL A 451 13.66 5.66 15.26
C VAL A 451 14.68 4.84 16.04
N ARG A 452 15.94 5.20 15.92
CA ARG A 452 17.03 4.59 16.69
C ARG A 452 17.93 5.67 17.29
N SER A 453 18.54 5.36 18.42
CA SER A 453 19.64 6.17 18.96
C SER A 453 20.96 5.52 18.55
N ASP A 454 21.83 6.29 17.94
CA ASP A 454 23.19 5.85 17.64
C ASP A 454 24.02 5.91 18.95
N GLU A 455 24.46 4.75 19.43
CA GLU A 455 25.21 4.65 20.68
C GLU A 455 26.60 5.32 20.59
N ALA A 456 27.17 5.41 19.39
CA ALA A 456 28.49 5.99 19.18
C ALA A 456 28.46 7.53 19.16
N SER A 457 27.50 8.12 18.47
CA SER A 457 27.38 9.59 18.35
C SER A 457 26.39 10.20 19.36
N GLY A 458 25.52 9.39 19.95
CA GLY A 458 24.41 9.84 20.79
C GLY A 458 23.29 10.54 20.03
N GLN A 459 23.33 10.51 18.70
CA GLN A 459 22.32 11.14 17.84
C GLN A 459 21.07 10.27 17.71
N THR A 460 19.93 10.93 17.51
CA THR A 460 18.69 10.26 17.14
C THR A 460 18.64 10.16 15.60
N ILE A 461 18.58 8.94 15.08
CA ILE A 461 18.45 8.67 13.66
C ILE A 461 16.99 8.27 13.39
N ILE A 462 16.38 8.92 12.41
CA ILE A 462 15.07 8.55 11.86
C ILE A 462 15.26 7.97 10.48
N SER A 463 14.61 6.85 10.19
CA SER A 463 14.74 6.15 8.91
C SER A 463 13.37 5.93 8.27
N GLY A 464 13.31 6.00 6.93
CA GLY A 464 12.08 5.91 6.14
C GLY A 464 12.31 5.45 4.71
N MET A 465 11.26 5.49 3.90
CA MET A 465 11.24 4.94 2.53
C MET A 465 11.86 5.87 1.47
N GLY A 466 12.01 7.16 1.77
CA GLY A 466 12.58 8.14 0.84
C GLY A 466 12.78 9.50 1.47
N GLU A 467 13.40 10.42 0.72
CA GLU A 467 13.67 11.78 1.21
C GLU A 467 12.37 12.53 1.52
N LEU A 468 11.37 12.43 0.62
CA LEU A 468 10.08 13.09 0.82
C LEU A 468 9.36 12.55 2.07
N HIS A 469 9.43 11.24 2.31
CA HIS A 469 8.86 10.64 3.51
C HIS A 469 9.46 11.27 4.79
N LEU A 470 10.78 11.36 4.87
CA LEU A 470 11.46 11.96 6.04
C LEU A 470 11.20 13.47 6.16
N ASP A 471 11.13 14.19 5.05
CA ASP A 471 10.76 15.62 5.04
C ASP A 471 9.35 15.85 5.61
N VAL A 472 8.39 15.00 5.23
CA VAL A 472 7.03 15.04 5.78
C VAL A 472 7.03 14.79 7.28
N ILE A 473 7.78 13.80 7.75
CA ILE A 473 7.90 13.49 9.19
C ILE A 473 8.49 14.67 9.97
N VAL A 474 9.56 15.29 9.47
CA VAL A 474 10.18 16.44 10.11
C VAL A 474 9.25 17.66 10.14
N ASP A 475 8.53 17.90 9.07
CA ASP A 475 7.56 19.01 9.03
C ASP A 475 6.37 18.73 9.98
N ARG A 476 5.90 17.47 10.11
CA ARG A 476 4.91 17.06 11.12
C ARG A 476 5.41 17.30 12.55
N LEU A 477 6.67 17.00 12.86
CA LEU A 477 7.26 17.32 14.16
C LEU A 477 7.14 18.81 14.47
N LYS A 478 7.42 19.68 13.48
CA LYS A 478 7.31 21.13 13.63
C LYS A 478 5.86 21.60 13.79
N ARG A 479 4.94 21.13 12.94
CA ARG A 479 3.55 21.62 12.91
C ARG A 479 2.70 21.04 14.02
N GLU A 480 2.75 19.73 14.24
CA GLU A 480 1.88 19.03 15.19
C GLU A 480 2.46 19.04 16.61
N PHE A 481 3.76 18.77 16.75
CA PHE A 481 4.42 18.65 18.07
C PHE A 481 5.14 19.90 18.52
N LYS A 482 5.20 20.95 17.65
CA LYS A 482 5.89 22.21 17.93
C LYS A 482 7.37 22.02 18.30
N VAL A 483 8.05 21.10 17.61
CA VAL A 483 9.47 20.77 17.78
C VAL A 483 10.21 21.08 16.50
N GLU A 484 11.17 21.99 16.55
CA GLU A 484 12.07 22.24 15.44
C GLU A 484 13.36 21.45 15.61
N VAL A 485 13.82 20.82 14.54
CA VAL A 485 15.03 19.98 14.54
C VAL A 485 16.05 20.49 13.52
N ASN A 486 17.33 20.22 13.83
CA ASN A 486 18.41 20.26 12.85
C ASN A 486 18.49 18.88 12.20
N GLN A 487 18.64 18.85 10.87
CA GLN A 487 18.75 17.62 10.11
C GLN A 487 20.21 17.41 9.69
N GLY A 488 20.71 16.19 9.86
CA GLY A 488 21.97 15.74 9.30
C GLY A 488 21.84 15.43 7.80
N GLN A 489 22.97 15.09 7.18
CA GLN A 489 22.95 14.62 5.77
C GLN A 489 22.29 13.25 5.70
N PRO A 490 21.50 12.97 4.62
CA PRO A 490 20.94 11.65 4.39
C PRO A 490 22.03 10.58 4.30
N GLN A 491 21.77 9.43 4.91
CA GLN A 491 22.65 8.27 4.88
C GLN A 491 21.87 7.05 4.41
N VAL A 492 22.53 6.18 3.67
CA VAL A 492 21.95 4.92 3.23
C VAL A 492 21.93 3.93 4.38
N GLU A 493 20.82 3.27 4.60
CA GLU A 493 20.72 2.13 5.49
C GLU A 493 21.27 0.89 4.79
N TYR A 494 22.54 0.58 5.08
CA TYR A 494 23.15 -0.66 4.64
C TYR A 494 22.65 -1.84 5.48
N LYS A 495 22.79 -3.04 4.93
CA LYS A 495 22.57 -4.30 5.66
C LYS A 495 23.81 -5.18 5.55
N GLU A 496 23.83 -6.26 6.32
CA GLU A 496 24.84 -7.31 6.16
C GLU A 496 24.13 -8.62 5.77
N ALA A 497 24.82 -9.48 5.03
CA ALA A 497 24.31 -10.79 4.66
C ALA A 497 25.41 -11.84 4.74
N ILE A 498 25.05 -13.07 5.10
CA ILE A 498 25.93 -14.23 5.10
C ILE A 498 25.84 -14.92 3.75
N THR A 499 26.97 -15.26 3.15
CA THR A 499 27.04 -15.85 1.82
C THR A 499 27.58 -17.28 1.78
N ALA A 500 28.05 -17.82 2.89
CA ALA A 500 28.56 -19.19 3.01
C ALA A 500 28.13 -19.84 4.32
N GLU A 501 28.08 -21.17 4.33
CA GLU A 501 27.83 -21.92 5.56
C GLU A 501 29.10 -22.04 6.41
N ALA A 502 28.92 -21.98 7.72
CA ALA A 502 29.98 -22.21 8.70
C ALA A 502 29.44 -22.98 9.90
N ASP A 503 30.15 -24.07 10.27
CA ASP A 503 29.90 -24.80 11.50
C ASP A 503 30.60 -24.14 12.68
N HIS A 504 29.93 -24.06 13.80
CA HIS A 504 30.51 -23.48 15.01
C HIS A 504 29.98 -24.18 16.28
N ARG A 505 30.87 -24.26 17.28
CA ARG A 505 30.52 -24.66 18.63
C ARG A 505 30.85 -23.53 19.59
N GLU A 506 29.88 -23.08 20.36
CA GLU A 506 30.05 -22.03 21.36
C GLU A 506 29.78 -22.58 22.75
N VAL A 507 30.74 -22.37 23.68
CA VAL A 507 30.59 -22.78 25.06
C VAL A 507 30.63 -21.54 25.95
N TYR A 508 29.47 -21.15 26.45
CA TYR A 508 29.34 -20.09 27.43
C TYR A 508 29.50 -20.67 28.83
N LYS A 509 30.57 -20.28 29.53
CA LYS A 509 30.82 -20.65 30.91
C LYS A 509 31.25 -19.45 31.73
N LYS A 510 30.52 -19.16 32.80
CA LYS A 510 30.87 -18.11 33.75
C LYS A 510 30.68 -18.62 35.18
N GLN A 511 31.74 -18.52 35.98
CA GLN A 511 31.73 -18.94 37.37
C GLN A 511 32.10 -17.73 38.25
N SER A 512 31.16 -17.31 39.09
CA SER A 512 31.37 -16.20 40.03
C SER A 512 30.73 -16.57 41.36
N GLY A 513 31.50 -17.11 42.30
CA GLY A 513 31.16 -17.33 43.70
C GLY A 513 29.72 -17.67 44.03
N GLY A 514 29.22 -18.89 43.61
CA GLY A 514 27.85 -19.35 43.77
C GLY A 514 27.38 -20.16 42.59
N ARG A 515 26.09 -20.07 42.21
CA ARG A 515 25.53 -20.75 41.04
C ARG A 515 26.20 -20.24 39.75
N GLY A 516 26.84 -21.13 39.00
CA GLY A 516 27.49 -20.82 37.73
C GLY A 516 26.49 -20.54 36.59
N LYS A 517 27.03 -20.21 35.43
CA LYS A 517 26.29 -20.09 34.15
C LYS A 517 26.95 -20.99 33.13
N PHE A 518 26.18 -21.84 32.46
CA PHE A 518 26.68 -22.78 31.46
C PHE A 518 25.68 -22.95 30.29
N ALA A 519 26.19 -22.88 29.10
CA ALA A 519 25.47 -23.32 27.87
C ALA A 519 26.50 -23.72 26.81
N ASP A 520 26.22 -24.79 26.13
CA ASP A 520 27.03 -25.31 25.02
C ASP A 520 26.11 -25.61 23.84
N ILE A 521 26.37 -24.99 22.70
CA ILE A 521 25.58 -25.12 21.48
C ILE A 521 26.48 -25.41 20.28
N VAL A 522 26.08 -26.33 19.44
CA VAL A 522 26.71 -26.67 18.16
C VAL A 522 25.70 -26.38 17.05
N PHE A 523 26.07 -25.51 16.15
CA PHE A 523 25.17 -25.05 15.09
C PHE A 523 25.89 -24.77 13.78
N THR A 524 25.13 -24.76 12.68
CA THR A 524 25.55 -24.21 11.39
C THR A 524 24.85 -22.89 11.18
N ILE A 525 25.60 -21.89 10.72
CA ILE A 525 25.08 -20.62 10.26
C ILE A 525 25.34 -20.49 8.76
N GLY A 526 24.40 -19.94 8.01
CA GLY A 526 24.53 -19.78 6.56
C GLY A 526 23.43 -18.88 5.98
N PRO A 527 23.40 -18.72 4.64
CA PRO A 527 22.34 -17.95 3.98
C PRO A 527 20.97 -18.59 4.21
N ALA A 528 19.93 -17.78 4.37
CA ALA A 528 18.56 -18.26 4.41
C ALA A 528 18.14 -18.85 3.04
N ASP A 529 17.12 -19.68 3.05
CA ASP A 529 16.53 -20.20 1.81
C ASP A 529 15.89 -19.05 1.03
N GLU A 530 15.79 -19.18 -0.30
CA GLU A 530 15.27 -18.13 -1.17
C GLU A 530 13.85 -17.71 -0.75
N GLY A 531 13.63 -16.40 -0.64
CA GLY A 531 12.35 -15.81 -0.23
C GLY A 531 12.11 -15.73 1.30
N VAL A 532 13.03 -16.25 2.13
CA VAL A 532 12.92 -16.15 3.58
C VAL A 532 13.63 -14.90 4.09
N GLN A 533 12.91 -14.04 4.76
CA GLN A 533 13.46 -12.84 5.42
C GLN A 533 13.73 -13.10 6.91
N GLY A 534 14.77 -12.46 7.45
CA GLY A 534 15.13 -12.55 8.85
C GLY A 534 15.76 -13.87 9.25
N LEU A 535 15.46 -14.38 10.43
CA LEU A 535 16.04 -15.61 10.98
C LEU A 535 15.23 -16.84 10.56
N GLN A 536 15.84 -17.72 9.79
CA GLN A 536 15.35 -19.08 9.57
C GLN A 536 16.01 -20.03 10.57
N PHE A 537 15.29 -20.39 11.62
CA PHE A 537 15.82 -21.24 12.69
C PHE A 537 15.29 -22.66 12.61
N ASN A 538 16.21 -23.63 12.60
CA ASN A 538 15.91 -25.05 12.60
C ASN A 538 16.63 -25.74 13.76
N SER A 539 15.99 -26.70 14.44
CA SER A 539 16.60 -27.55 15.44
C SER A 539 16.51 -29.02 15.01
N VAL A 540 17.65 -29.66 14.86
CA VAL A 540 17.76 -31.08 14.52
C VAL A 540 18.28 -31.92 15.68
N ILE A 541 18.25 -31.38 16.91
CA ILE A 541 18.75 -32.05 18.12
C ILE A 541 17.99 -33.36 18.36
N LYS A 542 18.74 -34.41 18.56
CA LYS A 542 18.21 -35.73 18.95
C LYS A 542 18.75 -36.08 20.34
N GLY A 543 17.89 -36.57 21.24
CA GLY A 543 18.31 -37.20 22.49
C GLY A 543 18.43 -36.31 23.73
N GLY A 544 17.93 -35.09 23.72
CA GLY A 544 17.82 -34.25 24.95
C GLY A 544 19.11 -33.61 25.44
N ASN A 545 20.17 -33.56 24.61
CA ASN A 545 21.45 -32.91 24.94
C ASN A 545 21.27 -31.42 25.24
N VAL A 546 20.34 -30.74 24.56
CA VAL A 546 19.81 -29.45 24.95
C VAL A 546 18.32 -29.59 25.25
N PRO A 547 17.86 -29.29 26.47
CA PRO A 547 16.45 -29.37 26.82
C PRO A 547 15.59 -28.51 25.89
N ARG A 548 14.42 -29.04 25.49
CA ARG A 548 13.50 -28.34 24.56
C ARG A 548 13.11 -26.94 25.03
N GLU A 549 13.05 -26.73 26.34
CA GLU A 549 12.74 -25.44 26.95
C GLU A 549 13.77 -24.34 26.66
N PHE A 550 15.03 -24.70 26.32
CA PHE A 550 16.10 -23.74 26.01
C PHE A 550 16.25 -23.45 24.51
N VAL A 551 15.65 -24.25 23.64
CA VAL A 551 15.71 -24.05 22.18
C VAL A 551 15.14 -22.69 21.78
N PRO A 552 13.97 -22.21 22.28
CA PRO A 552 13.48 -20.85 22.00
C PRO A 552 14.42 -19.75 22.48
N SER A 553 15.22 -19.99 23.53
CA SER A 553 16.19 -19.02 24.04
C SER A 553 17.40 -18.91 23.12
N VAL A 554 17.82 -19.99 22.49
CA VAL A 554 18.86 -20.01 21.45
C VAL A 554 18.39 -19.22 20.24
N GLU A 555 17.17 -19.49 19.74
CA GLU A 555 16.56 -18.76 18.64
C GLU A 555 16.47 -17.26 18.93
N LYS A 556 15.95 -16.90 20.08
CA LYS A 556 15.89 -15.51 20.54
C LYS A 556 17.28 -14.85 20.56
N GLY A 557 18.30 -15.59 21.03
CA GLY A 557 19.68 -15.10 21.06
C GLY A 557 20.22 -14.77 19.67
N PHE A 558 19.99 -15.61 18.69
CA PHE A 558 20.36 -15.34 17.29
C PHE A 558 19.57 -14.17 16.70
N LYS A 559 18.26 -14.12 16.93
CA LYS A 559 17.39 -13.04 16.45
C LYS A 559 17.83 -11.67 16.99
N GLU A 560 18.20 -11.60 18.26
CA GLU A 560 18.73 -10.36 18.85
C GLU A 560 20.14 -10.02 18.34
N ALA A 561 20.98 -11.03 18.06
CA ALA A 561 22.31 -10.82 17.54
C ALA A 561 22.34 -10.29 16.10
N MET A 562 21.32 -10.63 15.29
CA MET A 562 21.19 -10.14 13.91
C MET A 562 21.08 -8.62 13.81
N LYS A 563 20.61 -7.95 14.85
CA LYS A 563 20.50 -6.49 14.87
C LYS A 563 21.85 -5.77 14.75
N ASN A 564 22.93 -6.51 14.92
CA ASN A 564 24.29 -5.96 14.90
C ASN A 564 25.23 -6.88 14.11
N GLY A 565 25.43 -6.55 12.86
CA GLY A 565 26.25 -7.34 11.93
C GLY A 565 27.74 -7.34 12.28
N PRO A 566 28.48 -8.37 11.84
CA PRO A 566 29.88 -8.59 12.25
C PRO A 566 30.90 -7.69 11.55
N LEU A 567 30.57 -7.01 10.46
CA LEU A 567 31.49 -6.21 9.64
C LEU A 567 31.51 -4.73 10.05
N ALA A 568 30.34 -4.13 10.01
CA ALA A 568 30.13 -2.70 10.24
C ALA A 568 29.03 -2.38 11.26
N GLY A 569 28.37 -3.40 11.79
CA GLY A 569 27.31 -3.24 12.78
C GLY A 569 25.92 -3.00 12.20
N TYR A 570 25.76 -3.11 10.89
CA TYR A 570 24.45 -3.03 10.25
C TYR A 570 23.62 -4.28 10.51
N GLU A 571 22.32 -4.17 10.45
CA GLU A 571 21.42 -5.30 10.66
C GLU A 571 21.64 -6.39 9.60
N MET A 572 21.63 -7.67 10.03
CA MET A 572 21.70 -8.83 9.15
C MET A 572 20.36 -9.00 8.44
N ASP A 573 20.36 -8.99 7.11
CA ASP A 573 19.13 -9.06 6.30
C ASP A 573 18.40 -10.38 6.49
N SER A 574 19.12 -11.50 6.29
CA SER A 574 18.59 -12.84 6.51
C SER A 574 19.70 -13.83 6.84
N MET A 575 19.39 -14.84 7.63
CA MET A 575 20.29 -15.97 7.87
C MET A 575 19.55 -17.23 8.30
N LYS A 576 20.15 -18.37 8.00
CA LYS A 576 19.70 -19.67 8.45
C LYS A 576 20.60 -20.18 9.57
N VAL A 577 19.99 -20.62 10.66
CA VAL A 577 20.68 -21.29 11.75
C VAL A 577 20.09 -22.67 11.95
N THR A 578 20.95 -23.70 11.91
CA THR A 578 20.56 -25.07 12.24
C THR A 578 21.27 -25.50 13.52
N LEU A 579 20.52 -25.60 14.60
CA LEU A 579 21.03 -26.10 15.89
C LEU A 579 21.15 -27.62 15.82
N LYS A 580 22.40 -28.13 15.87
CA LYS A 580 22.75 -29.53 15.64
C LYS A 580 22.88 -30.34 16.92
N ASP A 581 23.56 -29.78 17.92
CA ASP A 581 23.89 -30.44 19.17
C ASP A 581 24.20 -29.42 20.28
N GLY A 582 24.54 -29.90 21.43
CA GLY A 582 24.97 -29.09 22.57
C GLY A 582 25.04 -29.84 23.84
N SER A 583 25.21 -29.15 24.97
CA SER A 583 25.10 -29.73 26.29
C SER A 583 24.61 -28.73 27.32
N PHE A 584 24.07 -29.22 28.42
CA PHE A 584 23.61 -28.40 29.52
C PHE A 584 24.10 -28.96 30.85
N HIS A 585 24.09 -28.10 31.88
CA HIS A 585 24.39 -28.48 33.25
C HIS A 585 23.14 -28.29 34.11
N ALA A 586 22.74 -29.33 34.83
CA ALA A 586 21.47 -29.34 35.55
C ALA A 586 21.25 -28.20 36.55
N VAL A 587 22.36 -27.60 37.08
CA VAL A 587 22.29 -26.52 38.07
C VAL A 587 22.63 -25.16 37.45
N ASP A 588 23.58 -25.13 36.49
CA ASP A 588 24.17 -23.88 35.98
C ASP A 588 23.61 -23.42 34.65
N SER A 589 22.72 -24.22 34.02
CA SER A 589 22.06 -23.84 32.76
C SER A 589 20.72 -23.15 33.02
N ASP A 590 20.50 -22.08 32.29
CA ASP A 590 19.24 -21.34 32.24
C ASP A 590 19.02 -20.71 30.87
N ALA A 591 17.81 -20.20 30.63
CA ALA A 591 17.42 -19.57 29.38
C ALA A 591 18.37 -18.44 28.94
N LEU A 592 18.82 -17.60 29.88
CA LEU A 592 19.74 -16.50 29.62
C LEU A 592 21.13 -17.00 29.17
N SER A 593 21.61 -18.09 29.73
CA SER A 593 22.92 -18.68 29.36
C SER A 593 22.91 -19.16 27.90
N PHE A 594 21.81 -19.76 27.44
CA PHE A 594 21.64 -20.19 26.04
C PHE A 594 21.46 -19.01 25.10
N GLU A 595 20.73 -17.94 25.50
CA GLU A 595 20.63 -16.71 24.73
C GLU A 595 22.02 -16.04 24.55
N LEU A 596 22.82 -15.97 25.60
CA LEU A 596 24.18 -15.42 25.54
C LEU A 596 25.12 -16.29 24.69
N ALA A 597 25.04 -17.60 24.81
CA ALA A 597 25.83 -18.53 23.97
C ALA A 597 25.50 -18.32 22.48
N ALA A 598 24.22 -18.16 22.12
CA ALA A 598 23.80 -17.88 20.76
C ALA A 598 24.36 -16.54 20.23
N LYS A 599 24.31 -15.47 21.04
CA LYS A 599 24.87 -14.16 20.69
C LYS A 599 26.39 -14.21 20.49
N MET A 600 27.11 -14.91 21.36
CA MET A 600 28.57 -15.09 21.24
C MET A 600 28.92 -15.94 20.04
N GLY A 601 28.23 -17.05 19.85
CA GLY A 601 28.41 -17.96 18.72
C GLY A 601 28.17 -17.28 17.38
N TYR A 602 27.12 -16.46 17.26
CA TYR A 602 26.89 -15.61 16.08
C TYR A 602 28.09 -14.72 15.81
N LYS A 603 28.56 -13.95 16.80
CA LYS A 603 29.68 -13.03 16.64
C LYS A 603 30.96 -13.71 16.20
N ALA A 604 31.19 -14.95 16.68
CA ALA A 604 32.37 -15.75 16.32
C ALA A 604 32.27 -16.36 14.93
N SER A 605 31.08 -16.89 14.56
CA SER A 605 30.89 -17.66 13.32
C SER A 605 30.55 -16.82 12.09
N ALA A 606 29.87 -15.67 12.26
CA ALA A 606 29.39 -14.88 11.13
C ALA A 606 30.51 -14.36 10.20
N LYS A 607 31.68 -14.07 10.73
CA LYS A 607 32.86 -13.71 9.92
C LYS A 607 33.34 -14.88 9.04
N SER A 608 33.34 -16.09 9.60
CA SER A 608 33.73 -17.30 8.88
C SER A 608 32.72 -17.68 7.80
N ALA A 609 31.45 -17.28 7.98
CA ALA A 609 30.36 -17.45 7.02
C ALA A 609 30.38 -16.40 5.88
N LYS A 610 31.48 -15.69 5.67
CA LYS A 610 31.70 -14.70 4.60
C LYS A 610 30.61 -13.64 4.58
N ALA A 611 30.46 -12.92 5.67
CA ALA A 611 29.56 -11.76 5.73
C ALA A 611 29.94 -10.69 4.69
N LYS A 612 28.95 -10.07 4.08
CA LYS A 612 29.05 -9.02 3.03
C LYS A 612 28.18 -7.84 3.41
N ILE A 613 28.58 -6.65 2.98
CA ILE A 613 27.75 -5.45 3.05
C ILE A 613 26.77 -5.45 1.86
N MET A 614 25.53 -5.16 2.14
CA MET A 614 24.43 -5.05 1.19
C MET A 614 23.96 -3.61 1.10
N GLU A 615 23.75 -3.12 -0.12
CA GLU A 615 23.20 -1.78 -0.39
C GLU A 615 21.83 -1.84 -1.03
N PRO A 616 20.92 -0.87 -0.75
CA PRO A 616 19.63 -0.82 -1.39
C PRO A 616 19.78 -0.37 -2.85
N LEU A 617 19.24 -1.18 -3.77
CA LEU A 617 19.06 -0.83 -5.17
C LEU A 617 17.68 -0.28 -5.40
N MET A 618 17.62 0.81 -6.16
CA MET A 618 16.42 1.50 -6.54
C MET A 618 16.09 1.22 -8.00
N LYS A 619 14.83 0.96 -8.30
CA LYS A 619 14.31 1.04 -9.67
C LYS A 619 14.12 2.50 -10.02
N LEU A 620 14.83 2.95 -11.00
CA LEU A 620 14.73 4.28 -11.57
C LEU A 620 14.07 4.19 -12.94
N GLU A 621 13.06 5.01 -13.17
CA GLU A 621 12.55 5.30 -14.51
C GLU A 621 12.71 6.78 -14.80
N VAL A 622 13.27 7.08 -15.94
CA VAL A 622 13.47 8.47 -16.42
C VAL A 622 12.72 8.65 -17.73
N LEU A 623 11.81 9.61 -17.75
CA LEU A 623 11.14 10.06 -18.96
C LEU A 623 11.87 11.28 -19.49
N THR A 624 12.33 11.25 -20.74
CA THR A 624 13.20 12.26 -21.31
C THR A 624 13.00 12.46 -22.80
N PRO A 625 13.22 13.66 -23.35
CA PRO A 625 13.36 13.84 -24.80
C PRO A 625 14.52 13.01 -25.34
N GLU A 626 14.41 12.55 -26.58
CA GLU A 626 15.42 11.69 -27.24
C GLU A 626 16.83 12.33 -27.25
N GLU A 627 16.92 13.62 -27.44
CA GLU A 627 18.17 14.37 -27.46
C GLU A 627 18.98 14.31 -26.14
N ASN A 628 18.30 14.14 -25.00
CA ASN A 628 18.95 14.07 -23.69
C ASN A 628 19.23 12.63 -23.21
N MET A 629 18.71 11.61 -23.90
CA MET A 629 18.81 10.21 -23.49
C MET A 629 20.26 9.75 -23.32
N GLY A 630 21.15 10.13 -24.24
CA GLY A 630 22.57 9.75 -24.20
C GLY A 630 23.28 10.27 -22.94
N ASP A 631 23.07 11.52 -22.58
CA ASP A 631 23.66 12.14 -21.38
C ASP A 631 23.15 11.53 -20.10
N ILE A 632 21.83 11.21 -20.05
CA ILE A 632 21.20 10.56 -18.91
C ILE A 632 21.73 9.15 -18.72
N VAL A 633 21.81 8.33 -19.78
CA VAL A 633 22.39 6.99 -19.72
C VAL A 633 23.87 7.04 -19.30
N GLY A 634 24.62 8.02 -19.81
CA GLY A 634 26.00 8.25 -19.41
C GLY A 634 26.15 8.62 -17.93
N ASP A 635 25.25 9.45 -17.39
CA ASP A 635 25.24 9.80 -15.96
C ASP A 635 24.84 8.61 -15.08
N LEU A 636 23.83 7.83 -15.48
CA LEU A 636 23.43 6.63 -14.76
C LEU A 636 24.55 5.59 -14.67
N ASN A 637 25.29 5.37 -15.77
CA ASN A 637 26.43 4.49 -15.76
C ASN A 637 27.54 4.98 -14.81
N ARG A 638 27.79 6.29 -14.73
CA ARG A 638 28.75 6.87 -13.75
C ARG A 638 28.28 6.64 -12.31
N ARG A 639 26.97 6.59 -12.07
CA ARG A 639 26.33 6.31 -10.77
C ARG A 639 26.18 4.82 -10.49
N ARG A 640 26.93 3.97 -11.16
CA ARG A 640 26.85 2.50 -11.03
C ARG A 640 25.47 1.93 -11.40
N GLY A 641 24.66 2.69 -12.13
CA GLY A 641 23.35 2.25 -12.58
C GLY A 641 23.45 1.19 -13.68
N GLN A 642 22.58 0.20 -13.61
CA GLN A 642 22.42 -0.82 -14.65
C GLN A 642 21.16 -0.50 -15.45
N VAL A 643 21.32 -0.02 -16.68
CA VAL A 643 20.19 0.25 -17.56
C VAL A 643 19.64 -1.08 -18.08
N ASN A 644 18.39 -1.37 -17.77
CA ASN A 644 17.74 -2.64 -18.07
C ASN A 644 16.82 -2.55 -19.30
N ASP A 645 16.22 -1.38 -19.54
CA ASP A 645 15.26 -1.17 -20.61
C ASP A 645 15.30 0.27 -21.12
N MET A 646 15.06 0.41 -22.42
CA MET A 646 14.86 1.70 -23.08
C MET A 646 13.69 1.54 -24.05
N SER A 647 12.66 2.34 -23.89
CA SER A 647 11.43 2.26 -24.66
C SER A 647 10.91 3.65 -25.03
N ASP A 648 9.91 3.70 -25.90
CA ASP A 648 9.24 4.92 -26.31
C ASP A 648 7.89 5.03 -25.61
N ARG A 649 7.54 6.24 -25.13
CA ARG A 649 6.24 6.54 -24.55
C ARG A 649 5.79 7.94 -24.97
N ALA A 650 4.70 8.02 -25.69
CA ALA A 650 4.05 9.30 -26.09
C ALA A 650 5.02 10.36 -26.67
N GLY A 651 5.98 9.94 -27.51
CA GLY A 651 6.96 10.84 -28.11
C GLY A 651 8.17 11.17 -27.25
N SER A 652 8.28 10.59 -26.07
CA SER A 652 9.43 10.68 -25.17
C SER A 652 10.14 9.32 -25.04
N LYS A 653 11.40 9.33 -24.63
CA LYS A 653 12.17 8.12 -24.32
C LYS A 653 12.04 7.79 -22.82
N VAL A 654 11.86 6.51 -22.52
CA VAL A 654 11.88 5.98 -21.17
C VAL A 654 13.15 5.19 -20.94
N VAL A 655 13.91 5.54 -19.91
CA VAL A 655 15.11 4.79 -19.50
C VAL A 655 14.82 4.15 -18.15
N LYS A 656 14.82 2.81 -18.06
CA LYS A 656 14.67 2.06 -16.82
C LYS A 656 16.03 1.52 -16.37
N ALA A 657 16.37 1.75 -15.11
CA ALA A 657 17.65 1.32 -14.56
C ALA A 657 17.51 0.85 -13.10
N LEU A 658 18.41 -0.04 -12.69
CA LEU A 658 18.66 -0.33 -11.28
C LEU A 658 19.87 0.48 -10.84
N VAL A 659 19.72 1.29 -9.79
CA VAL A 659 20.75 2.21 -9.31
C VAL A 659 20.90 2.08 -7.79
N PRO A 660 22.15 2.12 -7.25
CA PRO A 660 22.34 2.13 -5.81
C PRO A 660 21.92 3.48 -5.23
N LEU A 661 21.15 3.46 -4.13
CA LEU A 661 20.63 4.66 -3.49
C LEU A 661 21.73 5.66 -3.10
N SER A 662 22.90 5.15 -2.70
CA SER A 662 24.07 5.97 -2.33
C SER A 662 24.54 6.94 -3.41
N GLU A 663 24.32 6.59 -4.69
CA GLU A 663 24.71 7.39 -5.85
C GLU A 663 23.61 8.37 -6.30
N MET A 664 22.42 8.29 -5.70
CA MET A 664 21.24 9.00 -6.18
C MET A 664 20.95 10.31 -5.44
N PHE A 665 21.65 10.60 -4.36
CA PHE A 665 21.51 11.88 -3.68
C PHE A 665 21.83 13.04 -4.62
N GLY A 666 20.91 14.01 -4.71
CA GLY A 666 21.01 15.14 -5.63
C GLY A 666 20.76 14.82 -7.11
N TYR A 667 20.36 13.58 -7.46
CA TYR A 667 20.13 13.17 -8.86
C TYR A 667 19.07 14.02 -9.56
N VAL A 668 17.98 14.37 -8.89
CA VAL A 668 16.90 15.20 -9.47
C VAL A 668 17.43 16.55 -9.96
N THR A 669 18.34 17.16 -9.20
CA THR A 669 19.00 18.42 -9.61
C THR A 669 19.90 18.22 -10.82
N ALA A 670 20.69 17.13 -10.83
CA ALA A 670 21.54 16.78 -11.98
C ALA A 670 20.71 16.50 -13.24
N LEU A 671 19.61 15.73 -13.10
CA LEU A 671 18.68 15.42 -14.18
C LEU A 671 18.06 16.68 -14.80
N ARG A 672 17.57 17.61 -13.94
CA ARG A 672 17.04 18.91 -14.39
C ARG A 672 18.07 19.72 -15.16
N THR A 673 19.32 19.72 -14.71
CA THR A 673 20.41 20.43 -15.39
C THR A 673 20.70 19.82 -16.75
N MET A 674 20.83 18.49 -16.85
CA MET A 674 21.11 17.78 -18.11
C MET A 674 19.98 17.92 -19.14
N SER A 675 18.73 17.97 -18.69
CA SER A 675 17.55 18.00 -19.56
C SER A 675 16.93 19.39 -19.73
N SER A 676 17.52 20.45 -19.14
CA SER A 676 16.93 21.78 -19.08
C SER A 676 15.52 21.76 -18.49
N GLY A 677 15.29 20.90 -17.48
CA GLY A 677 14.03 20.73 -16.78
C GLY A 677 12.98 19.88 -17.51
N ARG A 678 13.31 19.31 -18.69
CA ARG A 678 12.35 18.55 -19.52
C ARG A 678 12.26 17.07 -19.20
N ALA A 679 13.22 16.50 -18.45
CA ALA A 679 13.16 15.11 -17.99
C ALA A 679 12.55 15.04 -16.59
N THR A 680 11.79 13.98 -16.36
CA THR A 680 11.26 13.61 -15.05
C THR A 680 11.78 12.24 -14.64
N SER A 681 11.84 11.97 -13.36
CA SER A 681 12.26 10.66 -12.86
C SER A 681 11.41 10.19 -11.70
N THR A 682 11.18 8.89 -11.65
CA THR A 682 10.55 8.20 -10.54
C THR A 682 11.53 7.15 -10.04
N MET A 683 11.68 7.03 -8.73
CA MET A 683 12.60 6.09 -8.10
C MET A 683 11.88 5.37 -6.96
N GLU A 684 11.95 4.02 -6.96
CA GLU A 684 11.37 3.18 -5.92
C GLU A 684 12.36 2.12 -5.44
N PHE A 685 12.24 1.69 -4.19
CA PHE A 685 13.06 0.60 -3.66
C PHE A 685 12.79 -0.71 -4.41
N SER A 686 13.84 -1.42 -4.77
CA SER A 686 13.76 -2.72 -5.43
C SER A 686 14.15 -3.86 -4.48
N HIS A 687 15.42 -3.94 -4.12
CA HIS A 687 15.98 -4.97 -3.25
C HIS A 687 17.36 -4.57 -2.74
N TYR A 688 17.87 -5.32 -1.78
CA TYR A 688 19.26 -5.22 -1.34
C TYR A 688 20.17 -6.09 -2.22
N ALA A 689 21.33 -5.57 -2.60
CA ALA A 689 22.34 -6.29 -3.36
C ALA A 689 23.74 -6.12 -2.74
N GLU A 690 24.65 -7.05 -3.04
CA GLU A 690 26.04 -6.99 -2.54
C GLU A 690 26.75 -5.73 -3.07
N THR A 691 27.41 -4.99 -2.18
CA THR A 691 28.23 -3.83 -2.56
C THR A 691 29.52 -4.26 -3.26
N PRO A 692 30.04 -3.48 -4.22
CA PRO A 692 31.40 -3.64 -4.71
C PRO A 692 32.43 -3.53 -3.58
N SER A 693 33.58 -4.22 -3.71
CA SER A 693 34.59 -4.31 -2.64
C SER A 693 35.12 -2.95 -2.16
N ASN A 694 35.33 -2.02 -3.07
CA ASN A 694 35.76 -0.66 -2.74
C ASN A 694 34.73 0.11 -1.90
N VAL A 695 33.44 -0.02 -2.24
CA VAL A 695 32.35 0.61 -1.48
C VAL A 695 32.21 -0.05 -0.09
N SER A 696 32.28 -1.39 -0.06
CA SER A 696 32.25 -2.14 1.19
C SER A 696 33.35 -1.70 2.17
N GLU A 697 34.60 -1.52 1.68
CA GLU A 697 35.72 -1.04 2.48
C GLU A 697 35.49 0.37 3.05
N GLU A 698 34.95 1.28 2.21
CA GLU A 698 34.60 2.64 2.67
C GLU A 698 33.52 2.65 3.75
N VAL A 699 32.48 1.84 3.53
CA VAL A 699 31.35 1.72 4.48
C VAL A 699 31.82 1.16 5.83
N ILE A 700 32.66 0.09 5.80
CA ILE A 700 33.25 -0.51 6.99
C ILE A 700 34.22 0.48 7.69
N ALA A 701 34.98 1.26 6.94
CA ALA A 701 35.87 2.25 7.52
C ALA A 701 35.11 3.38 8.22
N LYS A 702 34.03 3.89 7.59
CA LYS A 702 33.16 4.93 8.17
C LYS A 702 32.42 4.46 9.43
N SER A 703 32.04 3.18 9.51
CA SER A 703 31.36 2.65 10.69
C SER A 703 32.27 2.43 11.92
N LYS A 704 33.60 2.38 11.70
CA LYS A 704 34.59 2.16 12.76
C LYS A 704 35.27 3.44 13.26
N GLY A 705 35.05 4.55 12.58
CA GLY A 705 35.66 5.84 12.90
C GLY A 705 34.76 6.83 13.51
#